data_6dc167181abdd637687f621bebb3867b
#
_entry.id   6dc167181abdd637687f621bebb3867b
#
_cell.length_a   1.000
_cell.length_b   1.000
_cell.length_c   1.000
_cell.angle_alpha   90.00
_cell.angle_beta   90.00
_cell.angle_gamma   90.00
#
_symmetry.space_group_name_H-M   'P 1'
#
loop_
_entity.id
_entity.type
_entity.pdbx_description
1 polymer ?
#
loop_
_entity_poly.entity_id
_entity_poly.type
_entity_poly.pdbx_seq_one_letter_code
_entity_poly.pdbx_strand_id
1 'polypeptide(L)'
;MRTLQDLIKLEDPKLRFSQLKKSFMPYTAPIQIDGDERQALTVLLNLSLSTPTCKDCLDMDRAMKYFSDEKNLQTAEEEVKWYHTHNLKFPDCRVANQRILATPIPSNEVTLTSQSLLPQLGWAHNSAKYKHTIWLLNNFVWRGSNANVLNLIRNQNELWSELLVEMGLSLEKQEQLRAICERSLPESELPTEISQFSKQVRFPWRGEYLSITPVVSHAMQQQLEVLARDKHSSFRFKTMNYPNPASIGNLCGALGGHVNVLNYPIGVRKDSQRTLLVSREKSQHYFDDYQLTSKKTGFVLAHLIGFEKLDDRKAQKHVRKYQLKIIRRQIARWLLPLIELREQLETESYRHSMDIADPLVKQFLTIPEAQFKELASELNQRVHLSLQSNRFSSRFAYHPKLMRVLKIELNWVLKQLSRPESELTHTTEQREQYIYLSSMRVFDANARSCPYLMGSPSLTVFWGFVHRYQRDFQELLFEDDENVSFDEFAVFIRDEVMQTTAKLTEPSVLAKKREISPVKRTTIIRDEYADLEFDLVIKVSTGGRLSDYINQLKAALPNNFAGGALFQPDIERGVSWLKTFGSTSELLHIVKGLSGSGTWLVPHSDQPESLETLEKLLSNDDTLLPVSNGFHFLELPKLRDNSLTAQHAFAENNIGIAKRISPIEIRLGARNAFIERCFWALESTESTILIKNKRK
;
A
#
# COMPACT_ATOMS: atom_id res chain seq x y z
N MET A 1 8.94 -27.10 -0.25
CA MET A 1 10.21 -26.43 0.10
C MET A 1 11.34 -27.16 -0.61
N ARG A 2 12.34 -26.48 -1.15
CA ARG A 2 13.50 -27.16 -1.75
C ARG A 2 14.40 -27.68 -0.63
N THR A 3 14.87 -28.92 -0.77
CA THR A 3 15.83 -29.53 0.17
C THR A 3 17.25 -29.36 -0.37
N LEU A 4 18.25 -29.37 0.50
CA LEU A 4 19.65 -29.33 0.10
C LEU A 4 20.02 -30.56 -0.75
N GLN A 5 19.48 -31.74 -0.41
CA GLN A 5 19.66 -32.97 -1.15
C GLN A 5 19.22 -32.86 -2.62
N ASP A 6 18.11 -32.17 -2.90
CA ASP A 6 17.66 -31.99 -4.29
C ASP A 6 18.69 -31.22 -5.12
N LEU A 7 19.42 -30.30 -4.49
CA LEU A 7 20.45 -29.53 -5.18
C LEU A 7 21.77 -30.29 -5.33
N ILE A 8 22.13 -31.11 -4.33
CA ILE A 8 23.34 -31.94 -4.37
C ILE A 8 23.25 -32.98 -5.50
N LYS A 9 22.06 -33.55 -5.71
CA LYS A 9 21.79 -34.56 -6.73
C LYS A 9 21.75 -34.03 -8.18
N LEU A 10 21.86 -32.73 -8.41
CA LEU A 10 21.91 -32.18 -9.75
C LEU A 10 23.15 -32.70 -10.51
N GLU A 11 22.92 -33.29 -11.68
CA GLU A 11 24.00 -33.91 -12.49
C GLU A 11 24.96 -32.88 -13.09
N ASP A 12 24.44 -31.71 -13.57
CA ASP A 12 25.26 -30.65 -14.13
C ASP A 12 26.03 -29.90 -13.02
N PRO A 13 27.37 -30.00 -12.98
CA PRO A 13 28.19 -29.35 -11.94
C PRO A 13 28.06 -27.83 -11.97
N LYS A 14 27.88 -27.21 -13.15
CA LYS A 14 27.76 -25.74 -13.26
C LYS A 14 26.40 -25.28 -12.70
N LEU A 15 25.34 -25.99 -13.05
CA LEU A 15 24.01 -25.71 -12.53
C LEU A 15 23.95 -25.93 -11.01
N ARG A 16 24.51 -27.07 -10.52
CA ARG A 16 24.64 -27.37 -9.10
C ARG A 16 25.35 -26.28 -8.34
N PHE A 17 26.54 -25.86 -8.80
CA PHE A 17 27.29 -24.77 -8.19
C PHE A 17 26.48 -23.46 -8.16
N SER A 18 25.84 -23.11 -9.27
CA SER A 18 25.01 -21.89 -9.35
C SER A 18 23.82 -21.94 -8.40
N GLN A 19 23.15 -23.08 -8.26
CA GLN A 19 21.99 -23.26 -7.38
C GLN A 19 22.43 -23.26 -5.92
N LEU A 20 23.48 -23.98 -5.54
CA LEU A 20 24.04 -23.99 -4.18
C LEU A 20 24.48 -22.58 -3.74
N LYS A 21 25.13 -21.83 -4.62
CA LYS A 21 25.50 -20.43 -4.35
C LYS A 21 24.30 -19.54 -4.06
N LYS A 22 23.16 -19.79 -4.74
CA LYS A 22 21.94 -19.01 -4.55
C LYS A 22 21.13 -19.43 -3.32
N SER A 23 21.26 -20.67 -2.89
CA SER A 23 20.42 -21.26 -1.83
C SER A 23 20.55 -20.59 -0.48
N PHE A 24 21.74 -20.08 -0.18
CA PHE A 24 22.03 -19.41 1.09
C PHE A 24 22.14 -17.88 0.94
N MET A 25 21.56 -17.31 -0.11
CA MET A 25 21.52 -15.87 -0.25
C MET A 25 20.39 -15.25 0.55
N PRO A 26 20.56 -14.07 1.14
CA PRO A 26 19.57 -13.43 2.00
C PRO A 26 18.21 -13.18 1.32
N TYR A 27 18.21 -13.09 0.00
CA TYR A 27 17.04 -12.79 -0.83
C TYR A 27 16.47 -14.00 -1.58
N THR A 28 16.78 -15.20 -1.13
CA THR A 28 16.17 -16.45 -1.62
C THR A 28 15.41 -17.11 -0.50
N ALA A 29 14.39 -17.90 -0.84
CA ALA A 29 13.71 -18.70 0.16
C ALA A 29 14.72 -19.60 0.87
N PRO A 30 14.69 -19.69 2.21
CA PRO A 30 15.59 -20.53 2.96
C PRO A 30 15.48 -21.99 2.51
N ILE A 31 16.62 -22.68 2.44
CA ILE A 31 16.69 -24.08 2.04
C ILE A 31 16.58 -24.98 3.26
N GLN A 32 15.85 -26.11 3.15
CA GLN A 32 15.78 -27.12 4.19
C GLN A 32 17.03 -28.00 4.17
N ILE A 33 17.66 -28.19 5.34
CA ILE A 33 18.95 -28.88 5.47
C ILE A 33 18.92 -30.10 6.39
N ASP A 34 17.73 -30.50 6.85
CA ASP A 34 17.60 -31.64 7.80
C ASP A 34 18.24 -32.90 7.23
N GLY A 35 19.19 -33.46 7.99
CA GLY A 35 19.98 -34.63 7.60
C GLY A 35 21.20 -34.32 6.73
N ASP A 36 21.40 -33.09 6.30
CA ASP A 36 22.51 -32.60 5.46
C ASP A 36 23.30 -31.48 6.13
N GLU A 37 23.31 -31.39 7.45
CA GLU A 37 23.91 -30.30 8.21
C GLU A 37 25.40 -30.10 7.88
N ARG A 38 26.13 -31.20 7.74
CA ARG A 38 27.57 -31.19 7.38
C ARG A 38 27.79 -30.59 6.00
N GLN A 39 26.97 -30.97 5.01
CA GLN A 39 27.03 -30.46 3.66
C GLN A 39 26.64 -28.96 3.62
N ALA A 40 25.62 -28.57 4.40
CA ALA A 40 25.21 -27.19 4.53
C ALA A 40 26.35 -26.31 5.06
N LEU A 41 27.02 -26.75 6.15
CA LEU A 41 28.16 -26.05 6.70
C LEU A 41 29.33 -25.99 5.70
N THR A 42 29.60 -27.09 4.98
CA THR A 42 30.61 -27.13 3.92
C THR A 42 30.34 -26.09 2.84
N VAL A 43 29.10 -25.97 2.36
CA VAL A 43 28.69 -24.99 1.36
C VAL A 43 28.88 -23.57 1.90
N LEU A 44 28.44 -23.29 3.11
CA LEU A 44 28.54 -21.97 3.76
C LEU A 44 30.00 -21.53 3.92
N LEU A 45 30.88 -22.40 4.38
CA LEU A 45 32.31 -22.12 4.52
C LEU A 45 32.97 -21.88 3.14
N ASN A 46 32.63 -22.68 2.13
CA ASN A 46 33.15 -22.49 0.78
C ASN A 46 32.64 -21.19 0.14
N LEU A 47 31.43 -20.76 0.45
CA LEU A 47 30.91 -19.44 0.03
C LEU A 47 31.69 -18.30 0.69
N SER A 48 32.07 -18.46 1.96
CA SER A 48 32.91 -17.50 2.69
C SER A 48 34.33 -17.41 2.13
N LEU A 49 34.89 -18.50 1.65
CA LEU A 49 36.18 -18.57 0.97
C LEU A 49 36.10 -18.22 -0.53
N SER A 50 34.94 -17.86 -1.05
CA SER A 50 34.70 -17.76 -2.50
C SER A 50 35.73 -16.89 -3.20
N THR A 51 36.49 -17.51 -4.07
CA THR A 51 37.40 -16.88 -5.05
C THR A 51 36.85 -17.15 -6.45
N PRO A 52 37.25 -16.40 -7.48
CA PRO A 52 36.89 -16.70 -8.86
C PRO A 52 37.23 -18.14 -9.29
N THR A 53 38.12 -18.79 -8.57
CA THR A 53 38.56 -20.17 -8.82
C THR A 53 37.75 -21.26 -8.11
N CYS A 54 36.77 -20.90 -7.27
CA CYS A 54 35.88 -21.89 -6.65
C CYS A 54 35.01 -22.59 -7.67
N LYS A 55 35.24 -23.87 -7.87
CA LYS A 55 34.50 -24.72 -8.83
C LYS A 55 33.46 -25.60 -8.17
N ASP A 56 33.63 -25.94 -6.89
CA ASP A 56 32.71 -26.78 -6.13
C ASP A 56 32.50 -26.21 -4.72
N CYS A 57 31.24 -26.01 -4.34
CA CYS A 57 30.87 -25.61 -2.99
C CYS A 57 30.82 -26.79 -1.99
N LEU A 58 30.86 -28.04 -2.46
CA LEU A 58 30.81 -29.24 -1.64
C LEU A 58 32.20 -29.79 -1.28
N ASP A 59 33.26 -29.11 -1.69
CA ASP A 59 34.65 -29.47 -1.36
C ASP A 59 34.91 -29.29 0.14
N MET A 60 34.95 -30.40 0.85
CA MET A 60 35.10 -30.44 2.30
C MET A 60 36.52 -30.09 2.74
N ASP A 61 37.54 -30.56 2.01
CA ASP A 61 38.94 -30.28 2.33
C ASP A 61 39.25 -28.79 2.23
N ARG A 62 38.58 -28.14 1.29
CA ARG A 62 38.68 -26.68 1.14
C ARG A 62 37.93 -25.96 2.26
N ALA A 63 36.74 -26.42 2.63
CA ALA A 63 35.94 -25.81 3.71
C ALA A 63 36.71 -25.87 5.04
N MET A 64 37.37 -26.98 5.36
CA MET A 64 38.19 -27.14 6.57
C MET A 64 39.37 -26.17 6.63
N LYS A 65 39.92 -25.74 5.48
CA LYS A 65 40.98 -24.71 5.43
C LYS A 65 40.50 -23.35 5.89
N TYR A 66 39.21 -23.10 5.98
CA TYR A 66 38.67 -21.81 6.45
C TYR A 66 39.18 -21.50 7.87
N PHE A 67 39.04 -22.46 8.79
CA PHE A 67 39.44 -22.28 10.19
C PHE A 67 40.94 -22.56 10.45
N SER A 68 41.63 -23.11 9.49
CA SER A 68 43.10 -23.28 9.57
C SER A 68 43.86 -21.95 9.42
N ASP A 69 43.24 -20.96 8.77
CA ASP A 69 43.82 -19.62 8.65
C ASP A 69 43.11 -18.67 9.64
N GLU A 70 43.85 -18.31 10.71
CA GLU A 70 43.34 -17.38 11.75
C GLU A 70 42.88 -16.04 11.21
N LYS A 71 43.44 -15.59 10.07
CA LYS A 71 43.01 -14.34 9.44
C LYS A 71 41.55 -14.36 8.99
N ASN A 72 41.04 -15.51 8.57
CA ASN A 72 39.65 -15.64 8.16
C ASN A 72 38.70 -15.39 9.33
N LEU A 73 39.00 -15.94 10.49
CA LEU A 73 38.18 -15.75 11.69
C LEU A 73 38.29 -14.32 12.21
N GLN A 74 39.51 -13.77 12.27
CA GLN A 74 39.72 -12.36 12.64
C GLN A 74 38.95 -11.39 11.70
N THR A 75 38.96 -11.69 10.40
CA THR A 75 38.22 -10.89 9.43
C THR A 75 36.72 -11.03 9.63
N ALA A 76 36.21 -12.22 9.95
CA ALA A 76 34.81 -12.44 10.30
C ALA A 76 34.39 -11.64 11.55
N GLU A 77 35.23 -11.61 12.58
CA GLU A 77 35.04 -10.82 13.79
C GLU A 77 35.03 -9.30 13.51
N GLU A 78 35.90 -8.84 12.62
CA GLU A 78 35.91 -7.44 12.17
C GLU A 78 34.65 -7.10 11.37
N GLU A 79 34.21 -7.99 10.45
CA GLU A 79 32.99 -7.81 9.70
C GLU A 79 31.77 -7.72 10.62
N VAL A 80 31.68 -8.55 11.68
CA VAL A 80 30.58 -8.55 12.65
C VAL A 80 30.40 -7.18 13.31
N LYS A 81 31.46 -6.44 13.58
CA LYS A 81 31.39 -5.10 14.22
C LYS A 81 30.69 -4.05 13.36
N TRP A 82 30.54 -4.27 12.07
CA TRP A 82 29.91 -3.35 11.13
C TRP A 82 28.45 -3.66 10.83
N TYR A 83 27.86 -4.67 11.47
CA TYR A 83 26.45 -4.95 11.34
C TYR A 83 25.59 -4.01 12.19
N HIS A 84 24.38 -3.77 11.73
CA HIS A 84 23.36 -3.01 12.45
C HIS A 84 21.97 -3.61 12.20
N THR A 85 21.05 -3.41 13.13
CA THR A 85 19.72 -4.04 13.10
C THR A 85 18.69 -3.33 12.22
N HIS A 86 18.84 -2.00 12.04
CA HIS A 86 17.88 -1.18 11.31
C HIS A 86 18.53 -0.13 10.44
N ASN A 87 17.90 0.20 9.32
CA ASN A 87 18.26 1.38 8.53
C ASN A 87 17.54 2.61 9.10
N LEU A 88 18.09 3.19 10.16
CA LEU A 88 17.50 4.30 10.91
C LEU A 88 17.56 5.64 10.18
N LYS A 89 18.30 5.72 9.08
CA LYS A 89 18.55 6.96 8.33
C LYS A 89 17.97 6.89 6.93
N PHE A 90 16.78 6.44 6.81
CA PHE A 90 16.15 6.33 5.51
C PHE A 90 15.67 7.69 4.96
N PRO A 91 16.05 8.01 3.72
CA PRO A 91 17.17 7.47 2.94
C PRO A 91 18.54 7.83 3.56
N ASP A 92 19.42 6.86 3.78
CA ASP A 92 20.74 7.11 4.34
C ASP A 92 21.78 7.34 3.24
N CYS A 93 22.22 8.58 3.08
CA CYS A 93 23.18 9.00 2.07
C CYS A 93 24.64 8.62 2.38
N ARG A 94 24.94 8.09 3.55
CA ARG A 94 26.31 7.82 4.00
C ARG A 94 26.66 6.34 3.94
N VAL A 95 25.66 5.48 3.94
CA VAL A 95 25.85 4.04 3.90
C VAL A 95 25.62 3.55 2.50
N ALA A 96 26.70 3.41 1.76
CA ALA A 96 26.68 2.83 0.42
C ALA A 96 26.84 1.31 0.51
N ASN A 97 26.17 0.62 -0.40
CA ASN A 97 26.36 -0.83 -0.59
C ASN A 97 26.03 -1.69 0.65
N GLN A 98 25.11 -1.28 1.49
CA GLN A 98 24.58 -2.14 2.55
C GLN A 98 24.04 -3.44 1.97
N ARG A 99 24.20 -4.52 2.70
CA ARG A 99 23.57 -5.80 2.38
C ARG A 99 22.72 -6.27 3.53
N ILE A 100 21.54 -6.73 3.18
CA ILE A 100 20.63 -7.35 4.15
C ILE A 100 21.09 -8.76 4.39
N LEU A 101 21.19 -9.10 5.66
CA LEU A 101 21.41 -10.44 6.13
C LEU A 101 20.21 -10.94 6.93
N ALA A 102 20.29 -12.18 7.26
CA ALA A 102 19.29 -12.89 7.98
C ALA A 102 18.86 -12.22 9.29
N THR A 103 17.62 -12.50 9.70
CA THR A 103 17.12 -12.10 11.01
C THR A 103 17.75 -12.92 12.11
N PRO A 104 18.15 -12.34 13.24
CA PRO A 104 18.63 -13.09 14.40
C PRO A 104 17.49 -13.90 15.06
N ILE A 105 16.25 -13.45 14.90
CA ILE A 105 15.07 -14.10 15.42
C ILE A 105 14.41 -14.84 14.26
N PRO A 106 14.23 -16.17 14.34
CA PRO A 106 13.52 -16.93 13.32
C PRO A 106 12.02 -16.56 13.37
N SER A 107 11.65 -15.54 12.62
CA SER A 107 10.26 -15.17 12.36
C SER A 107 9.96 -15.55 10.93
N ASN A 108 9.07 -16.51 10.74
CA ASN A 108 8.64 -16.93 9.41
C ASN A 108 7.74 -15.89 8.74
N GLU A 109 7.17 -14.96 9.53
CA GLU A 109 6.19 -14.01 9.03
C GLU A 109 6.47 -12.60 9.52
N VAL A 110 6.46 -11.67 8.59
CA VAL A 110 6.48 -10.25 8.89
C VAL A 110 5.06 -9.81 9.25
N THR A 111 4.89 -9.26 10.43
CA THR A 111 3.60 -8.75 10.89
C THR A 111 3.34 -7.38 10.28
N LEU A 112 2.21 -7.22 9.60
CA LEU A 112 1.78 -5.94 9.00
C LEU A 112 0.91 -5.10 9.92
N THR A 113 0.09 -5.78 10.73
CA THR A 113 -0.79 -5.14 11.71
C THR A 113 -0.64 -5.83 13.05
N SER A 114 -0.15 -5.11 14.06
CA SER A 114 -0.03 -5.62 15.41
C SER A 114 -0.46 -4.54 16.41
N GLN A 115 -1.08 -4.94 17.48
CA GLN A 115 -1.35 -4.05 18.62
C GLN A 115 -0.21 -4.05 19.65
N SER A 116 0.76 -4.93 19.48
CA SER A 116 1.96 -5.00 20.29
C SER A 116 3.14 -4.32 19.58
N LEU A 117 4.19 -4.03 20.34
CA LEU A 117 5.45 -3.56 19.78
C LEU A 117 6.01 -4.59 18.80
N LEU A 118 6.49 -4.10 17.65
CA LEU A 118 7.14 -4.98 16.69
C LEU A 118 8.51 -5.42 17.20
N PRO A 119 8.89 -6.69 17.02
CA PRO A 119 10.23 -7.16 17.32
C PRO A 119 11.23 -6.57 16.33
N GLN A 120 12.48 -6.51 16.73
CA GLN A 120 13.56 -6.16 15.82
C GLN A 120 13.76 -7.26 14.76
N LEU A 121 13.94 -6.85 13.50
CA LEU A 121 13.89 -7.74 12.35
C LEU A 121 15.14 -7.57 11.46
N GLY A 122 16.17 -8.35 11.71
CA GLY A 122 17.30 -8.53 10.82
C GLY A 122 18.48 -7.59 11.01
N TRP A 123 19.57 -7.92 10.35
CA TRP A 123 20.81 -7.19 10.32
C TRP A 123 21.18 -6.76 8.91
N ALA A 124 21.80 -5.60 8.78
CA ALA A 124 22.42 -5.15 7.56
C ALA A 124 23.90 -4.81 7.80
N HIS A 125 24.71 -4.97 6.79
CA HIS A 125 26.12 -4.64 6.82
C HIS A 125 26.43 -3.37 6.03
N ASN A 126 27.30 -2.52 6.57
CA ASN A 126 27.69 -1.25 5.94
C ASN A 126 28.56 -1.40 4.68
N SER A 127 29.02 -2.60 4.36
CA SER A 127 29.83 -2.88 3.18
C SER A 127 29.23 -3.96 2.30
N ALA A 128 29.27 -3.74 0.99
CA ALA A 128 28.91 -4.78 0.02
C ALA A 128 29.96 -5.91 -0.05
N LYS A 129 31.12 -5.71 0.53
CA LYS A 129 32.26 -6.64 0.44
C LYS A 129 32.39 -7.57 1.64
N TYR A 130 31.36 -7.67 2.49
CA TYR A 130 31.38 -8.69 3.52
C TYR A 130 31.41 -10.08 2.87
N LYS A 131 32.11 -10.99 3.49
CA LYS A 131 32.31 -12.31 2.94
C LYS A 131 32.49 -13.38 4.02
N HIS A 132 33.29 -13.07 5.02
CA HIS A 132 33.70 -14.02 6.04
C HIS A 132 32.63 -14.35 7.07
N THR A 133 31.56 -13.55 7.14
CA THR A 133 30.38 -13.79 7.97
C THR A 133 29.24 -14.56 7.28
N ILE A 134 29.39 -14.94 5.99
CA ILE A 134 28.37 -15.69 5.24
C ILE A 134 28.04 -17.01 5.95
N TRP A 135 29.04 -17.76 6.36
CA TRP A 135 28.85 -19.04 7.03
C TRP A 135 28.12 -18.91 8.38
N LEU A 136 28.29 -17.77 9.04
CA LEU A 136 27.79 -17.51 10.38
C LEU A 136 26.33 -17.01 10.38
N LEU A 137 26.00 -16.14 9.45
CA LEU A 137 24.77 -15.32 9.49
C LEU A 137 23.72 -15.69 8.44
N ASN A 138 24.07 -16.47 7.40
CA ASN A 138 23.09 -16.83 6.39
C ASN A 138 22.10 -17.87 6.88
N ASN A 139 20.82 -17.66 6.56
CA ASN A 139 19.71 -18.50 7.04
C ASN A 139 19.51 -19.75 6.21
N PHE A 140 19.01 -20.78 6.90
CA PHE A 140 18.48 -22.02 6.37
C PHE A 140 17.33 -22.52 7.25
N VAL A 141 16.58 -23.50 6.80
CA VAL A 141 15.55 -24.16 7.61
C VAL A 141 16.13 -25.44 8.18
N TRP A 142 16.10 -25.57 9.49
CA TRP A 142 16.52 -26.73 10.23
C TRP A 142 15.48 -27.12 11.29
N ARG A 143 15.06 -28.38 11.30
CA ARG A 143 13.99 -28.91 12.18
C ARG A 143 12.70 -28.06 12.11
N GLY A 144 12.33 -27.65 10.90
CA GLY A 144 11.12 -26.90 10.64
C GLY A 144 11.14 -25.42 11.01
N SER A 145 12.28 -24.89 11.52
CA SER A 145 12.44 -23.47 11.87
C SER A 145 13.61 -22.83 11.15
N ASN A 146 13.51 -21.52 10.90
CA ASN A 146 14.64 -20.77 10.36
C ASN A 146 15.76 -20.69 11.40
N ALA A 147 16.96 -20.98 10.96
CA ALA A 147 18.16 -20.95 11.79
C ALA A 147 19.35 -20.36 11.03
N ASN A 148 20.37 -19.96 11.74
CA ASN A 148 21.70 -19.68 11.24
C ASN A 148 22.73 -20.19 12.24
N VAL A 149 23.98 -20.35 11.79
CA VAL A 149 25.02 -20.93 12.64
C VAL A 149 25.26 -20.10 13.90
N LEU A 150 25.14 -18.77 13.83
CA LEU A 150 25.29 -17.90 15.00
C LEU A 150 24.26 -18.23 16.09
N ASN A 151 22.98 -18.37 15.73
CA ASN A 151 21.94 -18.70 16.71
C ASN A 151 22.14 -20.08 17.31
N LEU A 152 22.66 -21.02 16.52
CA LEU A 152 22.98 -22.36 17.00
C LEU A 152 24.18 -22.38 17.97
N ILE A 153 25.20 -21.55 17.72
CA ILE A 153 26.31 -21.33 18.65
C ILE A 153 25.82 -20.64 19.94
N ARG A 154 24.98 -19.61 19.82
CA ARG A 154 24.40 -18.92 21.00
C ARG A 154 23.59 -19.86 21.88
N ASN A 155 22.79 -20.72 21.27
CA ASN A 155 21.97 -21.71 21.96
C ASN A 155 22.75 -22.95 22.39
N GLN A 156 24.07 -22.97 22.20
CA GLN A 156 24.96 -24.10 22.57
C GLN A 156 24.44 -25.45 22.04
N ASN A 157 24.06 -25.47 20.78
CA ASN A 157 23.53 -26.69 20.16
C ASN A 157 24.66 -27.73 20.00
N GLU A 158 24.55 -28.85 20.65
CA GLU A 158 25.60 -29.90 20.71
C GLU A 158 26.01 -30.39 19.31
N LEU A 159 25.04 -30.76 18.47
CA LEU A 159 25.30 -31.28 17.12
C LEU A 159 26.10 -30.25 16.26
N TRP A 160 25.71 -29.00 16.27
CA TRP A 160 26.40 -27.97 15.50
C TRP A 160 27.75 -27.61 16.09
N SER A 161 27.90 -27.67 17.40
CA SER A 161 29.19 -27.48 18.07
C SER A 161 30.19 -28.58 17.69
N GLU A 162 29.73 -29.86 17.65
CA GLU A 162 30.54 -30.98 17.19
C GLU A 162 30.94 -30.86 15.72
N LEU A 163 30.01 -30.47 14.84
CA LEU A 163 30.30 -30.27 13.42
C LEU A 163 31.31 -29.12 13.21
N LEU A 164 31.23 -28.07 13.98
CA LEU A 164 32.20 -26.97 13.92
C LEU A 164 33.60 -27.42 14.39
N VAL A 165 33.66 -28.26 15.41
CA VAL A 165 34.94 -28.86 15.86
C VAL A 165 35.55 -29.77 14.78
N GLU A 166 34.72 -30.59 14.13
CA GLU A 166 35.14 -31.41 12.99
C GLU A 166 35.70 -30.57 11.83
N MET A 167 35.12 -29.39 11.59
CA MET A 167 35.58 -28.47 10.57
C MET A 167 36.80 -27.64 10.99
N GLY A 168 37.27 -27.80 12.23
CA GLY A 168 38.50 -27.15 12.72
C GLY A 168 38.30 -25.93 13.63
N LEU A 169 37.08 -25.64 14.08
CA LEU A 169 36.81 -24.56 15.04
C LEU A 169 36.72 -25.12 16.45
N SER A 170 37.75 -24.93 17.27
CA SER A 170 37.78 -25.43 18.66
C SER A 170 36.67 -24.78 19.51
N LEU A 171 36.24 -25.48 20.57
CA LEU A 171 35.23 -25.00 21.51
C LEU A 171 35.64 -23.66 22.14
N GLU A 172 36.89 -23.44 22.43
CA GLU A 172 37.38 -22.15 22.96
C GLU A 172 37.17 -21.00 21.96
N LYS A 173 37.46 -21.24 20.67
CA LYS A 173 37.23 -20.24 19.61
C LYS A 173 35.73 -20.02 19.34
N GLN A 174 34.91 -21.05 19.48
CA GLN A 174 33.44 -20.88 19.40
C GLN A 174 32.94 -19.97 20.51
N GLU A 175 33.44 -20.11 21.74
CA GLU A 175 33.06 -19.29 22.88
C GLU A 175 33.52 -17.83 22.71
N GLN A 176 34.77 -17.62 22.23
CA GLN A 176 35.29 -16.29 21.90
C GLN A 176 34.43 -15.60 20.82
N LEU A 177 34.08 -16.31 19.75
CA LEU A 177 33.24 -15.81 18.68
C LEU A 177 31.85 -15.47 19.20
N ARG A 178 31.27 -16.30 20.05
CA ARG A 178 29.98 -16.04 20.71
C ARG A 178 30.02 -14.73 21.49
N ALA A 179 31.02 -14.53 22.33
CA ALA A 179 31.17 -13.33 23.13
C ALA A 179 31.35 -12.05 22.27
N ILE A 180 32.04 -12.14 21.14
CA ILE A 180 32.18 -11.04 20.19
C ILE A 180 30.85 -10.72 19.51
N CYS A 181 30.15 -11.77 19.07
CA CYS A 181 28.86 -11.59 18.41
C CYS A 181 27.78 -11.02 19.35
N GLU A 182 27.76 -11.47 20.60
CA GLU A 182 26.83 -10.94 21.63
C GLU A 182 27.07 -9.44 21.90
N ARG A 183 28.31 -8.99 21.90
CA ARG A 183 28.67 -7.57 22.06
C ARG A 183 28.40 -6.74 20.82
N SER A 184 28.59 -7.30 19.64
CA SER A 184 28.59 -6.54 18.38
C SER A 184 27.25 -6.59 17.63
N LEU A 185 26.42 -7.60 17.92
CA LEU A 185 25.12 -7.79 17.32
C LEU A 185 24.03 -7.71 18.40
N PRO A 186 23.67 -6.51 18.85
CA PRO A 186 22.64 -6.35 19.86
C PRO A 186 21.29 -6.86 19.35
N GLU A 187 20.57 -7.57 20.18
CA GLU A 187 19.25 -8.10 19.80
C GLU A 187 18.16 -7.04 19.82
N SER A 188 18.31 -5.99 20.63
CA SER A 188 17.18 -5.14 20.97
C SER A 188 17.48 -3.64 21.18
N GLU A 189 18.71 -3.18 21.07
CA GLU A 189 18.96 -1.77 21.39
C GLU A 189 18.81 -0.86 20.18
N LEU A 190 17.83 0.03 20.26
CA LEU A 190 17.70 1.19 19.39
C LEU A 190 18.59 2.33 19.92
N PRO A 191 19.09 3.22 19.03
CA PRO A 191 19.95 4.31 19.45
C PRO A 191 19.31 5.19 20.53
N THR A 192 20.13 5.66 21.46
CA THR A 192 19.72 6.62 22.51
C THR A 192 19.50 8.02 21.94
N GLU A 193 20.28 8.37 20.90
CA GLU A 193 20.22 9.67 20.22
C GLU A 193 19.64 9.55 18.82
N ILE A 194 18.98 10.60 18.34
CA ILE A 194 18.49 10.69 16.97
C ILE A 194 19.52 11.43 16.13
N SER A 195 19.88 10.89 14.98
CA SER A 195 20.70 11.62 14.05
C SER A 195 19.97 12.85 13.52
N GLN A 196 20.65 14.00 13.51
CA GLN A 196 20.16 15.26 12.94
C GLN A 196 19.70 15.15 11.47
N PHE A 197 20.12 14.12 10.75
CA PHE A 197 19.72 13.84 9.37
C PHE A 197 18.54 12.88 9.27
N SER A 198 18.04 12.33 10.38
CA SER A 198 16.88 11.44 10.38
C SER A 198 15.62 12.24 10.12
N LYS A 199 14.77 11.72 9.23
CA LYS A 199 13.43 12.30 9.03
C LYS A 199 12.57 11.96 10.22
N GLN A 200 11.93 12.96 10.80
CA GLN A 200 10.98 12.80 11.87
C GLN A 200 9.61 13.31 11.41
N VAL A 201 8.55 12.64 11.84
CA VAL A 201 7.16 13.08 11.67
C VAL A 201 6.50 13.20 13.03
N ARG A 202 5.59 14.16 13.20
CA ARG A 202 4.89 14.41 14.46
C ARG A 202 3.43 14.03 14.35
N PHE A 203 2.92 13.38 15.39
CA PHE A 203 1.50 13.06 15.54
C PHE A 203 0.98 13.43 16.92
N PRO A 204 -0.30 13.81 17.06
CA PRO A 204 -0.94 13.92 18.36
C PRO A 204 -0.94 12.57 19.08
N TRP A 205 -0.53 12.59 20.33
CA TRP A 205 -0.44 11.41 21.18
C TRP A 205 -0.65 11.78 22.64
N ARG A 206 -1.69 11.24 23.27
CA ARG A 206 -2.02 11.47 24.69
C ARG A 206 -2.08 12.95 25.12
N GLY A 207 -2.64 13.81 24.27
CA GLY A 207 -2.76 15.24 24.54
C GLY A 207 -1.53 16.10 24.22
N GLU A 208 -0.43 15.47 23.84
CA GLU A 208 0.81 16.10 23.37
C GLU A 208 1.16 15.67 21.94
N TYR A 209 2.38 15.97 21.51
CA TYR A 209 2.91 15.48 20.25
C TYR A 209 4.01 14.44 20.49
N LEU A 210 3.94 13.35 19.72
CA LEU A 210 4.98 12.34 19.62
C LEU A 210 5.73 12.47 18.32
N SER A 211 7.07 12.53 18.38
CA SER A 211 7.94 12.39 17.21
C SER A 211 8.17 10.93 16.88
N ILE A 212 8.10 10.60 15.61
CA ILE A 212 8.38 9.27 15.10
C ILE A 212 9.52 9.36 14.08
N THR A 213 10.54 8.54 14.23
CA THR A 213 11.52 8.28 13.17
C THR A 213 11.16 6.97 12.46
N PRO A 214 10.71 7.05 11.20
CA PRO A 214 10.43 5.85 10.42
C PRO A 214 11.72 5.05 10.17
N VAL A 215 11.65 3.75 10.38
CA VAL A 215 12.73 2.80 10.08
C VAL A 215 12.30 1.80 9.02
N VAL A 216 13.28 1.22 8.35
CA VAL A 216 13.06 0.21 7.33
C VAL A 216 13.41 -1.16 7.90
N SER A 217 12.46 -2.08 7.88
CA SER A 217 12.67 -3.47 8.27
C SER A 217 13.44 -4.24 7.20
N HIS A 218 14.56 -4.80 7.57
CA HIS A 218 15.36 -5.66 6.70
C HIS A 218 14.63 -6.96 6.35
N ALA A 219 13.90 -7.52 7.31
CA ALA A 219 13.13 -8.74 7.11
C ALA A 219 11.98 -8.52 6.11
N MET A 220 11.27 -7.40 6.22
CA MET A 220 10.22 -7.03 5.27
C MET A 220 10.77 -6.89 3.85
N GLN A 221 11.90 -6.21 3.68
CA GLN A 221 12.56 -6.07 2.39
C GLN A 221 13.00 -7.41 1.82
N GLN A 222 13.58 -8.27 2.65
CA GLN A 222 14.00 -9.60 2.25
C GLN A 222 12.82 -10.44 1.78
N GLN A 223 11.70 -10.42 2.49
CA GLN A 223 10.50 -11.15 2.09
C GLN A 223 9.91 -10.62 0.77
N LEU A 224 9.85 -9.30 0.58
CA LEU A 224 9.42 -8.72 -0.69
C LEU A 224 10.33 -9.14 -1.87
N GLU A 225 11.65 -9.24 -1.65
CA GLU A 225 12.59 -9.74 -2.66
C GLU A 225 12.36 -11.24 -2.97
N VAL A 226 12.05 -12.05 -1.96
CA VAL A 226 11.71 -13.47 -2.14
C VAL A 226 10.43 -13.59 -2.97
N LEU A 227 9.36 -12.88 -2.58
CA LEU A 227 8.07 -12.90 -3.26
C LEU A 227 8.15 -12.35 -4.68
N ALA A 228 8.97 -11.31 -4.93
CA ALA A 228 9.17 -10.77 -6.27
C ALA A 228 9.84 -11.75 -7.25
N ARG A 229 10.54 -12.76 -6.73
CA ARG A 229 11.18 -13.83 -7.52
C ARG A 229 10.33 -15.07 -7.62
N ASP A 230 9.29 -15.19 -6.79
CA ASP A 230 8.36 -16.29 -6.85
C ASP A 230 7.38 -16.09 -8.04
N LYS A 231 7.37 -17.06 -8.95
CA LYS A 231 6.46 -17.06 -10.12
C LYS A 231 4.99 -17.29 -9.73
N HIS A 232 4.73 -17.77 -8.53
CA HIS A 232 3.38 -18.05 -8.04
C HIS A 232 2.79 -16.88 -7.27
N SER A 233 3.60 -15.88 -6.91
CA SER A 233 3.10 -14.68 -6.24
C SER A 233 2.20 -13.87 -7.16
N SER A 234 1.04 -13.49 -6.65
CA SER A 234 0.05 -12.64 -7.32
C SER A 234 0.30 -11.14 -7.10
N PHE A 235 1.27 -10.78 -6.29
CA PHE A 235 1.64 -9.39 -6.06
C PHE A 235 2.17 -8.70 -7.31
N ARG A 236 1.86 -7.42 -7.41
CA ARG A 236 2.42 -6.54 -8.44
C ARG A 236 3.64 -5.83 -7.87
N PHE A 237 4.80 -6.09 -8.46
CA PHE A 237 6.05 -5.45 -8.06
C PHE A 237 6.52 -4.43 -9.09
N LYS A 238 7.23 -3.43 -8.59
CA LYS A 238 8.06 -2.54 -9.41
C LYS A 238 9.48 -2.56 -8.87
N THR A 239 10.44 -2.78 -9.77
CA THR A 239 11.86 -2.72 -9.42
C THR A 239 12.32 -1.28 -9.51
N MET A 240 12.87 -0.76 -8.43
CA MET A 240 13.51 0.54 -8.37
C MET A 240 15.00 0.36 -8.48
N ASN A 241 15.61 0.93 -9.51
CA ASN A 241 17.03 0.81 -9.78
C ASN A 241 17.72 2.15 -9.61
N TYR A 242 18.89 2.12 -8.95
CA TYR A 242 19.78 3.27 -8.87
C TYR A 242 21.13 2.89 -9.49
N PRO A 243 21.63 3.67 -10.45
CA PRO A 243 22.86 3.34 -11.17
C PRO A 243 24.10 3.38 -10.29
N ASN A 244 24.10 4.19 -9.22
CA ASN A 244 25.17 4.25 -8.25
C ASN A 244 24.61 4.38 -6.82
N PRO A 245 24.54 3.28 -6.07
CA PRO A 245 24.01 3.30 -4.71
C PRO A 245 24.84 4.16 -3.74
N ALA A 246 26.10 4.44 -4.05
CA ALA A 246 26.97 5.23 -3.20
C ALA A 246 26.65 6.73 -3.20
N SER A 247 25.96 7.24 -4.20
CA SER A 247 25.65 8.67 -4.33
C SER A 247 24.42 9.10 -3.51
N ILE A 248 23.56 8.16 -3.18
CA ILE A 248 22.35 8.42 -2.38
C ILE A 248 22.09 7.20 -1.53
N GLY A 249 22.30 7.37 -0.25
CA GLY A 249 21.97 6.36 0.71
C GLY A 249 20.46 6.28 0.85
N ASN A 250 19.89 5.41 0.10
CA ASN A 250 18.49 5.07 0.19
C ASN A 250 18.36 3.56 0.29
N LEU A 251 17.14 3.11 0.27
CA LEU A 251 16.79 1.73 0.33
C LEU A 251 17.54 0.87 -0.68
N CYS A 252 17.75 1.39 -1.89
CA CYS A 252 18.47 0.67 -2.95
C CYS A 252 19.94 0.48 -2.64
N GLY A 253 20.57 1.41 -1.93
CA GLY A 253 21.94 1.27 -1.41
C GLY A 253 22.05 0.07 -0.47
N ALA A 254 21.10 -0.07 0.44
CA ALA A 254 21.07 -1.17 1.40
C ALA A 254 20.86 -2.55 0.73
N LEU A 255 20.22 -2.60 -0.43
CA LEU A 255 19.92 -3.82 -1.17
C LEU A 255 20.86 -4.09 -2.35
N GLY A 256 21.93 -3.34 -2.47
CA GLY A 256 22.94 -3.58 -3.50
C GLY A 256 22.60 -3.04 -4.88
N GLY A 257 21.77 -2.01 -4.98
CA GLY A 257 21.52 -1.23 -6.18
C GLY A 257 20.12 -1.27 -6.74
N HIS A 258 19.27 -2.16 -6.27
CA HIS A 258 17.85 -2.23 -6.63
C HIS A 258 17.01 -2.76 -5.48
N VAL A 259 15.72 -2.45 -5.50
CA VAL A 259 14.74 -2.89 -4.52
C VAL A 259 13.42 -3.17 -5.23
N ASN A 260 12.74 -4.23 -4.84
CA ASN A 260 11.38 -4.52 -5.26
C ASN A 260 10.39 -3.98 -4.23
N VAL A 261 9.44 -3.19 -4.70
CA VAL A 261 8.35 -2.63 -3.90
C VAL A 261 7.01 -3.06 -4.48
N LEU A 262 6.01 -3.17 -3.62
CA LEU A 262 4.63 -3.40 -4.07
C LEU A 262 4.15 -2.19 -4.88
N ASN A 263 3.53 -2.43 -6.04
CA ASN A 263 3.09 -1.38 -6.96
C ASN A 263 1.59 -1.45 -7.21
N TYR A 264 0.87 -0.57 -6.53
CA TYR A 264 -0.59 -0.53 -6.57
C TYR A 264 -1.10 0.91 -6.74
N PRO A 265 -1.04 1.47 -7.97
CA PRO A 265 -1.69 2.74 -8.27
C PRO A 265 -3.21 2.59 -8.10
N ILE A 266 -3.88 3.68 -7.77
CA ILE A 266 -5.35 3.71 -7.63
C ILE A 266 -6.00 3.40 -8.98
N GLY A 267 -5.35 3.85 -10.06
CA GLY A 267 -5.75 3.47 -11.42
C GLY A 267 -7.04 4.13 -11.89
N VAL A 268 -7.32 5.31 -11.40
CA VAL A 268 -8.48 6.11 -11.80
C VAL A 268 -8.05 7.14 -12.83
N ARG A 269 -8.82 7.25 -13.92
CA ARG A 269 -8.64 8.32 -14.90
C ARG A 269 -9.94 9.04 -15.14
N LYS A 270 -9.86 10.36 -15.20
CA LYS A 270 -10.98 11.20 -15.56
C LYS A 270 -11.36 10.94 -17.01
N ASP A 271 -12.58 10.50 -17.21
CA ASP A 271 -13.13 10.36 -18.56
C ASP A 271 -13.63 11.73 -19.03
N SER A 272 -12.81 12.41 -19.83
CA SER A 272 -13.13 13.74 -20.37
C SER A 272 -14.40 13.75 -21.23
N GLN A 273 -14.74 12.60 -21.83
CA GLN A 273 -15.95 12.49 -22.65
C GLN A 273 -17.22 12.37 -21.79
N ARG A 274 -17.11 11.80 -20.59
CA ARG A 274 -18.24 11.66 -19.67
C ARG A 274 -18.58 12.94 -18.92
N THR A 275 -17.66 13.89 -18.82
CA THR A 275 -17.83 15.12 -18.03
C THR A 275 -18.52 16.26 -18.80
N LEU A 276 -18.63 16.17 -20.12
CA LEU A 276 -19.22 17.22 -20.94
C LEU A 276 -20.63 16.80 -21.44
N LEU A 277 -21.68 17.47 -20.94
CA LEU A 277 -23.06 17.32 -21.43
C LEU A 277 -23.13 17.37 -22.96
N VAL A 278 -22.41 18.31 -23.55
CA VAL A 278 -22.32 18.51 -25.01
C VAL A 278 -21.75 17.31 -25.74
N SER A 279 -20.82 16.54 -25.16
CA SER A 279 -20.29 15.37 -25.82
C SER A 279 -21.22 14.17 -25.71
N ARG A 280 -22.03 14.07 -24.66
CA ARG A 280 -23.10 13.06 -24.54
C ARG A 280 -24.24 13.31 -25.49
N GLU A 281 -24.65 14.56 -25.65
CA GLU A 281 -25.66 14.97 -26.61
C GLU A 281 -25.24 14.64 -28.05
N LYS A 282 -23.98 14.93 -28.41
CA LYS A 282 -23.44 14.60 -29.73
C LYS A 282 -23.24 13.10 -29.97
N SER A 283 -22.81 12.37 -28.96
CA SER A 283 -22.54 10.92 -29.09
C SER A 283 -23.77 10.03 -28.88
N GLN A 284 -24.83 10.54 -28.25
CA GLN A 284 -26.03 9.81 -27.84
C GLN A 284 -25.74 8.54 -27.01
N HIS A 285 -24.60 8.51 -26.35
CA HIS A 285 -24.19 7.38 -25.48
C HIS A 285 -24.66 7.61 -24.04
N TYR A 286 -25.87 7.16 -23.76
CA TYR A 286 -26.51 7.31 -22.44
C TYR A 286 -26.32 6.12 -21.52
N PHE A 287 -25.78 4.99 -22.02
CA PHE A 287 -25.56 3.76 -21.28
C PHE A 287 -24.10 3.30 -21.44
N ASP A 288 -23.51 2.72 -20.39
CA ASP A 288 -22.17 2.14 -20.45
C ASP A 288 -22.24 0.63 -20.77
N ASP A 289 -22.43 0.34 -22.05
CA ASP A 289 -22.60 -1.04 -22.54
C ASP A 289 -21.40 -1.92 -22.24
N TYR A 290 -20.20 -1.36 -22.07
CA TYR A 290 -18.99 -2.11 -21.72
C TYR A 290 -19.15 -2.86 -20.39
N GLN A 291 -19.87 -2.30 -19.41
CA GLN A 291 -20.08 -2.95 -18.11
C GLN A 291 -20.82 -4.28 -18.24
N LEU A 292 -21.79 -4.37 -19.17
CA LEU A 292 -22.56 -5.60 -19.42
C LEU A 292 -21.81 -6.58 -20.34
N THR A 293 -21.00 -6.06 -21.28
CA THR A 293 -20.33 -6.87 -22.30
C THR A 293 -18.91 -7.30 -21.90
N SER A 294 -18.40 -6.86 -20.74
CA SER A 294 -17.08 -7.18 -20.25
C SER A 294 -16.88 -8.69 -20.02
N LYS A 295 -15.65 -9.18 -20.18
CA LYS A 295 -15.31 -10.60 -19.91
C LYS A 295 -15.70 -11.02 -18.50
N LYS A 296 -15.53 -10.15 -17.50
CA LYS A 296 -15.91 -10.39 -16.10
C LYS A 296 -17.40 -10.65 -15.96
N THR A 297 -18.22 -9.80 -16.58
CA THR A 297 -19.69 -9.97 -16.58
C THR A 297 -20.09 -11.25 -17.32
N GLY A 298 -19.49 -11.52 -18.46
CA GLY A 298 -19.71 -12.75 -19.22
C GLY A 298 -19.42 -14.03 -18.42
N PHE A 299 -18.34 -14.05 -17.66
CA PHE A 299 -18.00 -15.14 -16.77
C PHE A 299 -19.05 -15.36 -15.68
N VAL A 300 -19.47 -14.28 -15.02
CA VAL A 300 -20.53 -14.35 -13.99
C VAL A 300 -21.86 -14.83 -14.55
N LEU A 301 -22.25 -14.36 -15.74
CA LEU A 301 -23.47 -14.81 -16.42
C LEU A 301 -23.40 -16.29 -16.78
N ALA A 302 -22.24 -16.79 -17.24
CA ALA A 302 -22.03 -18.22 -17.54
C ALA A 302 -22.23 -19.08 -16.27
N HIS A 303 -21.68 -18.69 -15.15
CA HIS A 303 -21.88 -19.38 -13.88
C HIS A 303 -23.35 -19.39 -13.44
N LEU A 304 -24.07 -18.28 -13.58
CA LEU A 304 -25.50 -18.19 -13.23
C LEU A 304 -26.37 -19.13 -14.07
N ILE A 305 -25.98 -19.44 -15.30
CA ILE A 305 -26.63 -20.43 -16.17
C ILE A 305 -26.37 -21.86 -15.69
N GLY A 306 -25.30 -22.09 -14.93
CA GLY A 306 -24.93 -23.40 -14.40
C GLY A 306 -23.79 -24.07 -15.16
N PHE A 307 -22.85 -23.31 -15.72
CA PHE A 307 -21.70 -23.84 -16.45
C PHE A 307 -20.73 -24.60 -15.52
N GLU A 308 -20.67 -24.21 -14.25
CA GLU A 308 -19.97 -24.96 -13.20
C GLU A 308 -20.94 -25.29 -12.06
N LYS A 309 -20.95 -26.56 -11.65
CA LYS A 309 -21.70 -27.03 -10.49
C LYS A 309 -20.71 -27.31 -9.36
N LEU A 310 -20.95 -26.67 -8.22
CA LEU A 310 -20.26 -27.03 -6.99
C LEU A 310 -21.05 -28.16 -6.29
N ASP A 311 -20.35 -29.11 -5.75
CA ASP A 311 -20.97 -30.29 -5.09
C ASP A 311 -21.66 -29.94 -3.78
N ASP A 312 -21.19 -28.89 -3.08
CA ASP A 312 -21.81 -28.39 -1.85
C ASP A 312 -22.91 -27.37 -2.13
N ARG A 313 -24.15 -27.66 -1.74
CA ARG A 313 -25.31 -26.79 -1.87
C ARG A 313 -25.17 -25.48 -1.11
N LYS A 314 -24.49 -25.45 0.05
CA LYS A 314 -24.28 -24.20 0.82
C LYS A 314 -23.29 -23.29 0.12
N ALA A 315 -22.17 -23.84 -0.35
CA ALA A 315 -21.18 -23.13 -1.14
C ALA A 315 -21.79 -22.58 -2.43
N GLN A 316 -22.57 -23.37 -3.15
CA GLN A 316 -23.28 -22.96 -4.37
C GLN A 316 -24.25 -21.78 -4.11
N LYS A 317 -24.99 -21.81 -3.00
CA LYS A 317 -25.90 -20.70 -2.61
C LYS A 317 -25.12 -19.42 -2.30
N HIS A 318 -23.98 -19.55 -1.62
CA HIS A 318 -23.11 -18.42 -1.28
C HIS A 318 -22.52 -17.78 -2.53
N VAL A 319 -21.92 -18.58 -3.42
CA VAL A 319 -21.34 -18.14 -4.68
C VAL A 319 -22.41 -17.48 -5.56
N ARG A 320 -23.60 -18.07 -5.66
CA ARG A 320 -24.70 -17.48 -6.42
C ARG A 320 -25.11 -16.11 -5.87
N LYS A 321 -25.19 -15.95 -4.55
CA LYS A 321 -25.50 -14.65 -3.91
C LYS A 321 -24.44 -13.61 -4.25
N TYR A 322 -23.18 -13.99 -4.25
CA TYR A 322 -22.06 -13.13 -4.63
C TYR A 322 -22.13 -12.72 -6.10
N GLN A 323 -22.40 -13.68 -7.01
CA GLN A 323 -22.55 -13.42 -8.44
C GLN A 323 -23.70 -12.46 -8.75
N LEU A 324 -24.85 -12.62 -8.09
CA LEU A 324 -25.99 -11.70 -8.21
C LEU A 324 -25.60 -10.29 -7.76
N LYS A 325 -24.81 -10.16 -6.70
CA LYS A 325 -24.30 -8.87 -6.24
C LYS A 325 -23.39 -8.19 -7.28
N ILE A 326 -22.56 -8.98 -7.98
CA ILE A 326 -21.75 -8.46 -9.10
C ILE A 326 -22.64 -7.98 -10.24
N ILE A 327 -23.62 -8.78 -10.69
CA ILE A 327 -24.54 -8.39 -11.77
C ILE A 327 -25.29 -7.11 -11.42
N ARG A 328 -25.79 -7.00 -10.21
CA ARG A 328 -26.44 -5.78 -9.71
C ARG A 328 -25.57 -4.54 -9.84
N ARG A 329 -24.27 -4.68 -9.45
CA ARG A 329 -23.29 -3.61 -9.58
C ARG A 329 -23.02 -3.25 -11.06
N GLN A 330 -22.94 -4.24 -11.93
CA GLN A 330 -22.74 -3.99 -13.37
C GLN A 330 -23.94 -3.32 -14.03
N ILE A 331 -25.16 -3.72 -13.69
CA ILE A 331 -26.38 -3.03 -14.14
C ILE A 331 -26.42 -1.59 -13.65
N ALA A 332 -26.05 -1.34 -12.40
CA ALA A 332 -26.01 0.01 -11.86
C ALA A 332 -24.96 0.89 -12.58
N ARG A 333 -23.77 0.33 -12.86
CA ARG A 333 -22.71 1.04 -13.63
C ARG A 333 -23.12 1.27 -15.08
N TRP A 334 -23.82 0.33 -15.68
CA TRP A 334 -24.39 0.48 -17.02
C TRP A 334 -25.36 1.65 -17.09
N LEU A 335 -26.20 1.82 -16.05
CA LEU A 335 -27.19 2.90 -15.97
C LEU A 335 -26.60 4.24 -15.50
N LEU A 336 -25.39 4.25 -14.93
CA LEU A 336 -24.77 5.39 -14.29
C LEU A 336 -24.67 6.65 -15.18
N PRO A 337 -24.27 6.58 -16.46
CA PRO A 337 -24.22 7.78 -17.30
C PRO A 337 -25.56 8.51 -17.43
N LEU A 338 -26.67 7.75 -17.43
CA LEU A 338 -28.01 8.30 -17.50
C LEU A 338 -28.43 8.95 -16.16
N ILE A 339 -28.06 8.33 -15.04
CA ILE A 339 -28.30 8.90 -13.70
C ILE A 339 -27.52 10.20 -13.53
N GLU A 340 -26.23 10.22 -13.92
CA GLU A 340 -25.39 11.43 -13.86
C GLU A 340 -25.97 12.57 -14.71
N LEU A 341 -26.45 12.26 -15.92
CA LEU A 341 -27.05 13.24 -16.79
C LEU A 341 -28.29 13.88 -16.14
N ARG A 342 -29.16 13.06 -15.52
CA ARG A 342 -30.35 13.55 -14.81
C ARG A 342 -29.98 14.52 -13.68
N GLU A 343 -29.01 14.15 -12.83
CA GLU A 343 -28.59 14.97 -11.70
C GLU A 343 -27.90 16.27 -12.14
N GLN A 344 -27.16 16.23 -13.25
CA GLN A 344 -26.60 17.46 -13.86
C GLN A 344 -27.70 18.41 -14.34
N LEU A 345 -28.76 17.87 -14.93
CA LEU A 345 -29.91 18.69 -15.37
C LEU A 345 -30.71 19.27 -14.19
N GLU A 346 -30.70 18.60 -13.04
CA GLU A 346 -31.36 19.11 -11.82
C GLU A 346 -30.51 20.20 -11.12
N THR A 347 -29.18 20.07 -11.11
CA THR A 347 -28.26 20.99 -10.42
C THR A 347 -27.91 22.24 -11.22
N GLU A 348 -27.75 22.11 -12.51
CA GLU A 348 -27.52 23.24 -13.38
C GLU A 348 -28.86 23.73 -13.91
N SER A 349 -29.15 25.02 -13.79
CA SER A 349 -30.32 25.67 -14.44
C SER A 349 -30.20 25.63 -15.97
N TYR A 350 -29.70 24.55 -16.52
CA TYR A 350 -29.54 24.29 -17.94
C TYR A 350 -30.93 23.98 -18.55
N ARG A 351 -31.69 25.04 -18.79
CA ARG A 351 -32.95 25.00 -19.51
C ARG A 351 -32.75 24.95 -21.04
N HIS A 352 -31.65 24.43 -21.52
CA HIS A 352 -31.53 24.14 -22.95
C HIS A 352 -32.26 22.82 -23.21
N SER A 353 -33.23 22.82 -24.07
CA SER A 353 -33.90 21.65 -24.62
C SER A 353 -32.87 20.78 -25.30
N MET A 354 -32.39 19.75 -24.60
CA MET A 354 -31.53 18.74 -25.22
C MET A 354 -32.36 17.99 -26.25
N ASP A 355 -31.89 17.94 -27.49
CA ASP A 355 -32.50 17.14 -28.54
C ASP A 355 -32.12 15.65 -28.35
N ILE A 356 -32.86 14.99 -27.46
CA ILE A 356 -32.66 13.60 -27.13
C ILE A 356 -33.57 12.75 -28.03
N ALA A 357 -32.95 12.01 -28.93
CA ALA A 357 -33.68 11.18 -29.90
C ALA A 357 -34.28 9.91 -29.26
N ASP A 358 -33.66 9.37 -28.18
CA ASP A 358 -34.11 8.15 -27.52
C ASP A 358 -35.31 8.44 -26.57
N PRO A 359 -36.50 7.91 -26.86
CA PRO A 359 -37.69 8.17 -26.04
C PRO A 359 -37.59 7.61 -24.62
N LEU A 360 -36.87 6.48 -24.42
CA LEU A 360 -36.67 5.90 -23.09
C LEU A 360 -35.76 6.78 -22.23
N VAL A 361 -34.73 7.34 -22.83
CA VAL A 361 -33.82 8.29 -22.17
C VAL A 361 -34.61 9.55 -21.76
N LYS A 362 -35.39 10.11 -22.68
CA LYS A 362 -36.23 11.29 -22.42
C LYS A 362 -37.17 11.03 -21.26
N GLN A 363 -37.84 9.88 -21.27
CA GLN A 363 -38.77 9.48 -20.21
C GLN A 363 -38.05 9.31 -18.86
N PHE A 364 -36.88 8.67 -18.82
CA PHE A 364 -36.09 8.51 -17.58
C PHE A 364 -35.66 9.86 -16.97
N LEU A 365 -35.37 10.86 -17.81
CA LEU A 365 -34.97 12.19 -17.35
C LEU A 365 -36.12 13.03 -16.82
N THR A 366 -37.36 12.75 -17.27
CA THR A 366 -38.53 13.56 -16.93
C THR A 366 -39.42 12.97 -15.84
N ILE A 367 -39.43 11.64 -15.70
CA ILE A 367 -40.30 10.92 -14.73
C ILE A 367 -39.82 11.18 -13.28
N PRO A 368 -40.71 11.33 -12.30
CA PRO A 368 -40.33 11.40 -10.89
C PRO A 368 -39.58 10.14 -10.43
N GLU A 369 -38.59 10.29 -9.57
CA GLU A 369 -37.76 9.16 -9.07
C GLU A 369 -38.57 8.02 -8.45
N ALA A 370 -39.67 8.36 -7.75
CA ALA A 370 -40.59 7.39 -7.16
C ALA A 370 -41.20 6.40 -8.19
N GLN A 371 -41.26 6.80 -9.46
CA GLN A 371 -41.86 6.05 -10.56
C GLN A 371 -40.83 5.31 -11.44
N PHE A 372 -39.55 5.32 -11.13
CA PHE A 372 -38.50 4.61 -11.92
C PHE A 372 -38.83 3.13 -12.18
N LYS A 373 -39.60 2.49 -11.31
CA LYS A 373 -40.01 1.09 -11.49
C LYS A 373 -40.88 0.87 -12.72
N GLU A 374 -41.61 1.89 -13.21
CA GLU A 374 -42.43 1.81 -14.40
C GLU A 374 -41.62 1.56 -15.66
N LEU A 375 -40.38 2.09 -15.69
CA LEU A 375 -39.44 1.90 -16.79
C LEU A 375 -38.73 0.55 -16.78
N ALA A 376 -38.95 -0.30 -15.79
CA ALA A 376 -38.21 -1.55 -15.60
C ALA A 376 -38.28 -2.51 -16.81
N SER A 377 -39.42 -2.53 -17.51
CA SER A 377 -39.59 -3.43 -18.65
C SER A 377 -38.81 -2.97 -19.86
N GLU A 378 -38.86 -1.67 -20.17
CA GLU A 378 -38.13 -1.08 -21.30
C GLU A 378 -36.60 -1.07 -21.05
N LEU A 379 -36.18 -0.71 -19.83
CA LEU A 379 -34.79 -0.80 -19.46
C LEU A 379 -34.25 -2.24 -19.48
N ASN A 380 -35.07 -3.23 -19.08
CA ASN A 380 -34.66 -4.64 -19.18
C ASN A 380 -34.49 -5.08 -20.63
N GLN A 381 -35.36 -4.62 -21.54
CA GLN A 381 -35.16 -4.84 -22.98
C GLN A 381 -33.85 -4.21 -23.46
N ARG A 382 -33.53 -3.01 -23.01
CA ARG A 382 -32.28 -2.32 -23.35
C ARG A 382 -31.05 -3.07 -22.83
N VAL A 383 -31.09 -3.64 -21.61
CA VAL A 383 -30.04 -4.53 -21.09
C VAL A 383 -29.78 -5.70 -22.01
N HIS A 384 -30.82 -6.35 -22.52
CA HIS A 384 -30.66 -7.47 -23.45
C HIS A 384 -30.12 -7.05 -24.83
N LEU A 385 -30.52 -5.87 -25.33
CA LEU A 385 -29.95 -5.29 -26.55
C LEU A 385 -28.45 -4.96 -26.35
N SER A 386 -28.08 -4.37 -25.21
CA SER A 386 -26.65 -4.14 -24.87
C SER A 386 -25.85 -5.44 -24.82
N LEU A 387 -26.38 -6.51 -24.24
CA LEU A 387 -25.73 -7.83 -24.26
C LEU A 387 -25.60 -8.39 -25.68
N GLN A 388 -26.58 -8.14 -26.55
CA GLN A 388 -26.58 -8.62 -27.94
C GLN A 388 -25.56 -7.90 -28.82
N SER A 389 -25.17 -6.69 -28.49
CA SER A 389 -24.25 -5.85 -29.27
C SER A 389 -22.82 -6.42 -29.38
N ASN A 390 -22.43 -7.30 -28.48
CA ASN A 390 -21.07 -7.84 -28.43
C ASN A 390 -21.06 -9.37 -28.66
N ARG A 391 -20.14 -9.85 -29.50
CA ARG A 391 -19.97 -11.26 -29.86
C ARG A 391 -19.83 -12.18 -28.60
N PHE A 392 -19.16 -11.74 -27.56
CA PHE A 392 -18.93 -12.58 -26.39
C PHE A 392 -20.11 -12.62 -25.43
N SER A 393 -20.95 -11.57 -25.37
CA SER A 393 -22.11 -11.47 -24.50
C SER A 393 -23.41 -11.84 -25.18
N SER A 394 -23.49 -11.87 -26.51
CA SER A 394 -24.72 -12.13 -27.27
C SER A 394 -25.42 -13.46 -26.91
N ARG A 395 -24.65 -14.49 -26.56
CA ARG A 395 -25.21 -15.79 -26.08
C ARG A 395 -25.98 -15.70 -24.76
N PHE A 396 -25.81 -14.63 -24.00
CA PHE A 396 -26.53 -14.41 -22.75
C PHE A 396 -27.77 -13.53 -22.93
N ALA A 397 -27.89 -12.83 -24.07
CA ALA A 397 -29.05 -12.04 -24.41
C ALA A 397 -30.26 -12.94 -24.55
N TYR A 398 -31.37 -12.55 -23.91
CA TYR A 398 -32.64 -13.31 -23.92
C TYR A 398 -32.55 -14.78 -23.47
N HIS A 399 -31.50 -15.16 -22.76
CA HIS A 399 -31.34 -16.52 -22.27
C HIS A 399 -32.41 -16.84 -21.20
N PRO A 400 -33.15 -17.95 -21.29
CA PRO A 400 -34.32 -18.23 -20.43
C PRO A 400 -34.04 -18.19 -18.93
N LYS A 401 -32.86 -18.69 -18.50
CA LYS A 401 -32.44 -18.68 -17.10
C LYS A 401 -32.02 -17.29 -16.61
N LEU A 402 -31.65 -16.35 -17.49
CA LEU A 402 -31.18 -15.02 -17.15
C LEU A 402 -32.24 -13.93 -17.21
N MET A 403 -33.27 -14.07 -18.06
CA MET A 403 -34.28 -13.05 -18.26
C MET A 403 -34.89 -12.58 -16.93
N ARG A 404 -35.34 -13.53 -16.12
CA ARG A 404 -35.93 -13.23 -14.82
C ARG A 404 -34.93 -12.66 -13.83
N VAL A 405 -33.70 -13.18 -13.85
CA VAL A 405 -32.62 -12.77 -12.95
C VAL A 405 -32.24 -11.33 -13.21
N LEU A 406 -31.95 -10.97 -14.47
CA LEU A 406 -31.58 -9.61 -14.86
C LEU A 406 -32.68 -8.61 -14.54
N LYS A 407 -33.96 -8.96 -14.81
CA LYS A 407 -35.10 -8.12 -14.47
C LYS A 407 -35.21 -7.88 -12.94
N ILE A 408 -34.97 -8.91 -12.12
CA ILE A 408 -35.04 -8.78 -10.65
C ILE A 408 -33.93 -7.85 -10.16
N GLU A 409 -32.71 -8.01 -10.67
CA GLU A 409 -31.58 -7.18 -10.24
C GLU A 409 -31.73 -5.73 -10.73
N LEU A 410 -32.21 -5.51 -11.94
CA LEU A 410 -32.57 -4.18 -12.44
C LEU A 410 -33.65 -3.52 -11.58
N ASN A 411 -34.73 -4.24 -11.29
CA ASN A 411 -35.80 -3.74 -10.41
C ASN A 411 -35.27 -3.37 -9.02
N TRP A 412 -34.32 -4.12 -8.50
CA TRP A 412 -33.67 -3.78 -7.23
C TRP A 412 -32.94 -2.46 -7.33
N VAL A 413 -32.13 -2.24 -8.40
CA VAL A 413 -31.41 -0.98 -8.64
C VAL A 413 -32.39 0.19 -8.72
N LEU A 414 -33.43 0.09 -9.54
CA LEU A 414 -34.44 1.13 -9.68
C LEU A 414 -35.19 1.41 -8.36
N LYS A 415 -35.44 0.37 -7.57
CA LYS A 415 -36.05 0.54 -6.23
C LYS A 415 -35.13 1.29 -5.26
N GLN A 416 -33.81 1.08 -5.33
CA GLN A 416 -32.89 1.84 -4.50
C GLN A 416 -32.82 3.31 -4.92
N LEU A 417 -32.83 3.59 -6.23
CA LEU A 417 -32.87 4.95 -6.76
C LEU A 417 -34.16 5.69 -6.45
N SER A 418 -35.29 4.96 -6.34
CA SER A 418 -36.61 5.52 -6.03
C SER A 418 -36.88 5.74 -4.53
N ARG A 419 -35.90 5.48 -3.66
CA ARG A 419 -36.14 5.65 -2.22
C ARG A 419 -36.19 7.13 -1.87
N PRO A 420 -37.33 7.58 -1.26
CA PRO A 420 -37.40 8.96 -0.80
C PRO A 420 -36.31 9.22 0.23
N GLU A 421 -35.81 10.41 0.23
CA GLU A 421 -34.92 10.89 1.26
C GLU A 421 -35.71 11.01 2.57
N SER A 422 -35.78 9.94 3.37
CA SER A 422 -36.37 10.01 4.70
C SER A 422 -35.56 10.96 5.56
N GLU A 423 -36.22 11.90 6.19
CA GLU A 423 -35.60 12.81 7.16
C GLU A 423 -34.87 12.00 8.23
N LEU A 424 -33.57 12.26 8.35
CA LEU A 424 -32.79 11.74 9.44
C LEU A 424 -33.36 12.38 10.72
N THR A 425 -33.97 11.59 11.57
CA THR A 425 -34.37 12.02 12.90
C THR A 425 -33.10 12.44 13.64
N HIS A 426 -33.00 13.73 13.89
CA HIS A 426 -31.91 14.34 14.66
C HIS A 426 -31.95 13.82 16.11
N THR A 427 -31.13 12.82 16.38
CA THR A 427 -30.84 12.41 17.75
C THR A 427 -29.33 12.57 17.96
N THR A 428 -28.88 13.81 18.11
CA THR A 428 -27.72 14.14 18.93
C THR A 428 -27.44 15.65 18.83
N GLU A 429 -27.25 16.27 19.97
CA GLU A 429 -27.10 17.71 20.17
C GLU A 429 -25.76 18.32 19.71
N GLN A 430 -24.85 17.54 19.15
CA GLN A 430 -23.64 18.05 18.49
C GLN A 430 -23.92 18.30 17.02
N ARG A 431 -23.88 19.56 16.60
CA ARG A 431 -24.00 19.97 15.20
C ARG A 431 -22.74 19.54 14.45
N GLU A 432 -22.76 18.33 13.89
CA GLU A 432 -21.74 17.88 12.94
C GLU A 432 -21.80 18.75 11.69
N GLN A 433 -20.71 19.41 11.37
CA GLN A 433 -20.54 20.22 10.17
C GLN A 433 -19.48 19.61 9.27
N TYR A 434 -19.53 19.97 8.00
CA TYR A 434 -18.60 19.38 7.01
C TYR A 434 -18.02 20.48 6.12
N ILE A 435 -16.72 20.33 5.82
CA ILE A 435 -16.03 21.08 4.77
C ILE A 435 -15.87 20.13 3.57
N TYR A 436 -16.20 20.60 2.39
CA TYR A 436 -15.99 19.89 1.15
C TYR A 436 -15.06 20.70 0.24
N LEU A 437 -13.91 20.12 -0.08
CA LEU A 437 -12.94 20.63 -1.03
C LEU A 437 -13.09 19.87 -2.34
N SER A 438 -13.42 20.57 -3.43
CA SER A 438 -13.71 19.96 -4.73
C SER A 438 -12.56 20.14 -5.71
N SER A 439 -12.21 19.06 -6.41
CA SER A 439 -11.28 19.06 -7.55
C SER A 439 -9.91 19.67 -7.24
N MET A 440 -9.37 19.38 -6.06
CA MET A 440 -8.01 19.78 -5.69
C MET A 440 -7.01 19.07 -6.60
N ARG A 441 -6.13 19.84 -7.26
CA ARG A 441 -5.13 19.33 -8.19
C ARG A 441 -3.75 19.36 -7.55
N VAL A 442 -3.06 18.26 -7.60
CA VAL A 442 -1.68 18.14 -7.10
C VAL A 442 -0.78 17.69 -8.23
N PHE A 443 0.30 18.41 -8.43
CA PHE A 443 1.35 18.02 -9.35
C PHE A 443 2.59 17.56 -8.58
N ASP A 444 3.22 16.52 -9.09
CA ASP A 444 4.44 15.93 -8.51
C ASP A 444 4.27 15.45 -7.06
N ALA A 445 3.10 14.91 -6.68
CA ALA A 445 2.93 14.25 -5.41
C ALA A 445 3.81 12.99 -5.32
N ASN A 446 4.47 12.77 -4.19
CA ASN A 446 5.28 11.57 -4.00
C ASN A 446 4.38 10.33 -4.02
N ALA A 447 4.57 9.46 -5.01
CA ALA A 447 3.81 8.24 -5.19
C ALA A 447 4.32 7.06 -4.34
N ARG A 448 5.48 7.21 -3.69
CA ARG A 448 6.00 6.19 -2.77
C ARG A 448 5.42 6.43 -1.38
N SER A 449 4.38 5.66 -1.05
CA SER A 449 3.64 5.76 0.21
C SER A 449 4.51 5.44 1.43
N CYS A 450 5.37 4.43 1.29
CA CYS A 450 6.32 3.98 2.31
C CYS A 450 7.48 3.23 1.63
N PRO A 451 8.49 2.75 2.38
CA PRO A 451 9.62 1.99 1.82
C PRO A 451 9.22 0.75 1.03
N TYR A 452 8.05 0.19 1.27
CA TYR A 452 7.61 -1.10 0.73
C TYR A 452 6.52 -0.99 -0.32
N LEU A 453 5.87 0.19 -0.41
CA LEU A 453 4.66 0.38 -1.22
C LEU A 453 4.73 1.65 -2.05
N MET A 454 4.34 1.51 -3.30
CA MET A 454 4.24 2.58 -4.27
C MET A 454 2.89 2.54 -4.99
N GLY A 455 2.45 3.69 -5.50
CA GLY A 455 1.28 3.83 -6.35
C GLY A 455 0.36 4.97 -5.94
N SER A 456 0.27 5.29 -4.65
CA SER A 456 -0.56 6.40 -4.16
C SER A 456 0.11 7.06 -2.96
N PRO A 457 -0.19 8.32 -2.64
CA PRO A 457 0.22 8.92 -1.38
C PRO A 457 -0.33 8.16 -0.18
N SER A 458 0.40 8.16 0.94
CA SER A 458 -0.04 7.48 2.16
C SER A 458 -1.26 8.18 2.78
N LEU A 459 -2.08 7.44 3.52
CA LEU A 459 -3.19 8.03 4.28
C LEU A 459 -2.71 8.99 5.37
N THR A 460 -1.50 8.79 5.88
CA THR A 460 -0.87 9.73 6.83
C THR A 460 -0.59 11.10 6.21
N VAL A 461 -0.38 11.17 4.90
CA VAL A 461 -0.24 12.45 4.18
C VAL A 461 -1.57 13.18 4.07
N PHE A 462 -2.67 12.46 3.77
CA PHE A 462 -4.01 13.06 3.79
C PHE A 462 -4.37 13.59 5.17
N TRP A 463 -4.11 12.79 6.20
CA TRP A 463 -4.31 13.24 7.57
C TRP A 463 -3.42 14.45 7.92
N GLY A 464 -2.15 14.42 7.56
CA GLY A 464 -1.21 15.53 7.81
C GLY A 464 -1.63 16.82 7.12
N PHE A 465 -2.19 16.72 5.91
CA PHE A 465 -2.78 17.85 5.19
C PHE A 465 -4.00 18.42 5.94
N VAL A 466 -4.93 17.57 6.38
CA VAL A 466 -6.11 17.98 7.15
C VAL A 466 -5.70 18.63 8.48
N HIS A 467 -4.72 18.03 9.18
CA HIS A 467 -4.23 18.56 10.44
C HIS A 467 -3.49 19.91 10.29
N ARG A 468 -2.71 20.07 9.22
CA ARG A 468 -2.10 21.36 8.89
C ARG A 468 -3.14 22.39 8.55
N TYR A 469 -4.13 22.03 7.73
CA TYR A 469 -5.24 22.91 7.37
C TYR A 469 -6.02 23.40 8.60
N GLN A 470 -6.28 22.50 9.57
CA GLN A 470 -6.88 22.86 10.85
C GLN A 470 -6.05 23.90 11.60
N ARG A 471 -4.74 23.69 11.69
CA ARG A 471 -3.84 24.62 12.41
C ARG A 471 -3.75 25.98 11.74
N ASP A 472 -3.53 25.99 10.42
CA ASP A 472 -3.46 27.22 9.63
C ASP A 472 -4.80 27.99 9.72
N PHE A 473 -5.93 27.26 9.82
CA PHE A 473 -7.25 27.87 10.02
C PHE A 473 -7.41 28.41 11.47
N GLN A 474 -7.02 27.66 12.48
CA GLN A 474 -7.07 28.13 13.88
C GLN A 474 -6.21 29.39 14.10
N GLU A 475 -5.07 29.53 13.42
CA GLU A 475 -4.23 30.72 13.47
C GLU A 475 -4.93 31.99 12.91
N LEU A 476 -5.92 31.81 12.02
CA LEU A 476 -6.72 32.92 11.43
C LEU A 476 -7.99 33.26 12.22
N LEU A 477 -8.35 32.43 13.22
CA LEU A 477 -9.44 32.74 14.13
C LEU A 477 -8.94 33.66 15.26
N PHE A 478 -9.75 34.68 15.60
CA PHE A 478 -9.43 35.56 16.73
C PHE A 478 -9.64 34.86 18.06
N GLU A 479 -8.97 35.35 19.11
CA GLU A 479 -8.87 34.70 20.45
C GLU A 479 -10.19 34.32 21.14
N ASP A 480 -11.32 34.82 20.70
CA ASP A 480 -12.64 34.52 21.27
C ASP A 480 -13.41 33.41 20.55
N ASP A 481 -12.86 32.83 19.48
CA ASP A 481 -13.55 31.85 18.66
C ASP A 481 -13.08 30.42 18.94
N GLU A 482 -13.98 29.70 19.49
CA GLU A 482 -14.30 28.28 19.54
C GLU A 482 -13.19 27.25 19.18
N ASN A 483 -13.10 26.22 20.01
CA ASN A 483 -12.38 24.98 19.70
C ASN A 483 -12.92 24.34 18.42
N VAL A 484 -12.27 24.58 17.30
CA VAL A 484 -12.55 23.92 16.04
C VAL A 484 -11.63 22.72 15.89
N SER A 485 -12.22 21.54 15.64
CA SER A 485 -11.48 20.30 15.42
C SER A 485 -11.88 19.65 14.11
N PHE A 486 -10.90 19.25 13.31
CA PHE A 486 -11.09 18.47 12.08
C PHE A 486 -10.90 16.99 12.40
N ASP A 487 -11.99 16.29 12.68
CA ASP A 487 -11.98 14.98 13.34
C ASP A 487 -11.75 13.80 12.41
N GLU A 488 -12.39 13.82 11.24
CA GLU A 488 -12.41 12.71 10.30
C GLU A 488 -12.38 13.27 8.87
N PHE A 489 -11.89 12.48 7.92
CA PHE A 489 -11.87 12.87 6.51
C PHE A 489 -12.25 11.70 5.59
N ALA A 490 -12.82 12.00 4.43
CA ALA A 490 -13.11 11.04 3.38
C ALA A 490 -12.51 11.54 2.05
N VAL A 491 -11.94 10.62 1.27
CA VAL A 491 -11.16 10.94 0.06
C VAL A 491 -11.84 10.34 -1.16
N PHE A 492 -12.10 11.19 -2.15
CA PHE A 492 -12.55 10.81 -3.47
C PHE A 492 -11.50 11.16 -4.50
N ILE A 493 -10.96 10.17 -5.21
CA ILE A 493 -9.96 10.38 -6.26
C ILE A 493 -10.68 10.49 -7.60
N ARG A 494 -10.48 11.62 -8.28
CA ARG A 494 -11.05 11.90 -9.60
C ARG A 494 -10.15 11.45 -10.73
N ASP A 495 -8.84 11.69 -10.58
CA ASP A 495 -7.83 11.36 -11.59
C ASP A 495 -6.50 11.04 -10.92
N GLU A 496 -5.75 10.12 -11.51
CA GLU A 496 -4.40 9.77 -11.10
C GLU A 496 -3.56 9.48 -12.33
N VAL A 497 -2.49 10.23 -12.48
CA VAL A 497 -1.51 10.03 -13.56
C VAL A 497 -0.14 9.77 -12.95
N MET A 498 0.32 8.52 -13.02
CA MET A 498 1.66 8.16 -12.56
C MET A 498 2.72 8.68 -13.51
N GLN A 499 3.71 9.34 -12.98
CA GLN A 499 4.85 9.89 -13.71
C GLN A 499 6.15 9.31 -13.17
N THR A 500 7.02 8.88 -14.09
CA THR A 500 8.39 8.52 -13.76
C THR A 500 9.28 9.69 -14.17
N THR A 501 9.89 10.34 -13.19
CA THR A 501 10.83 11.44 -13.47
C THR A 501 12.26 10.97 -13.24
N ALA A 502 13.19 11.57 -13.97
CA ALA A 502 14.61 11.35 -13.81
C ALA A 502 15.24 12.64 -13.27
N LYS A 503 15.78 12.58 -12.06
CA LYS A 503 16.52 13.69 -11.46
C LYS A 503 18.01 13.44 -11.55
N LEU A 504 18.78 14.48 -11.87
CA LEU A 504 20.23 14.45 -11.76
C LEU A 504 20.62 14.66 -10.30
N THR A 505 21.54 13.85 -9.81
CA THR A 505 22.14 14.07 -8.50
C THR A 505 23.12 15.22 -8.54
N GLU A 506 23.35 15.86 -7.41
CA GLU A 506 24.44 16.83 -7.29
C GLU A 506 25.78 16.15 -7.58
N PRO A 507 26.74 16.86 -8.21
CA PRO A 507 28.07 16.35 -8.41
C PRO A 507 28.72 16.04 -7.05
N SER A 508 29.27 14.83 -6.91
CA SER A 508 29.96 14.46 -5.67
C SER A 508 31.21 15.28 -5.50
N VAL A 509 31.31 16.09 -4.45
CA VAL A 509 32.55 16.74 -4.04
C VAL A 509 33.43 15.68 -3.37
N LEU A 510 34.58 15.39 -3.94
CA LEU A 510 35.57 14.53 -3.31
C LEU A 510 36.04 15.19 -2.01
N ALA A 511 35.69 14.61 -0.88
CA ALA A 511 35.92 15.16 0.46
C ALA A 511 37.42 15.49 0.76
N LYS A 512 38.39 14.89 0.05
CA LYS A 512 39.80 15.11 0.24
C LYS A 512 40.38 16.37 -0.42
N LYS A 513 39.76 16.95 -1.43
CA LYS A 513 40.35 18.07 -2.18
C LYS A 513 39.43 19.29 -2.36
N ARG A 514 38.19 19.26 -1.93
CA ARG A 514 37.21 20.32 -2.20
C ARG A 514 37.12 20.74 -3.68
N GLU A 515 37.59 19.90 -4.57
CA GLU A 515 37.52 20.10 -6.00
C GLU A 515 36.31 19.34 -6.56
N ILE A 516 35.53 20.03 -7.36
CA ILE A 516 34.51 19.38 -8.18
C ILE A 516 35.24 18.44 -9.13
N SER A 517 35.13 17.14 -8.94
CA SER A 517 35.77 16.18 -9.82
C SER A 517 35.29 16.42 -11.26
N PRO A 518 36.22 16.62 -12.24
CA PRO A 518 35.78 16.77 -13.61
C PRO A 518 35.09 15.51 -14.08
N VAL A 519 33.78 15.65 -14.21
CA VAL A 519 32.90 14.82 -15.04
C VAL A 519 32.97 13.31 -14.81
N LYS A 520 32.64 12.83 -13.63
CA LYS A 520 31.86 11.60 -13.57
C LYS A 520 30.42 12.00 -13.82
N ARG A 521 29.79 11.42 -14.83
CA ARG A 521 28.38 11.67 -15.16
C ARG A 521 27.54 11.62 -13.89
N THR A 522 26.79 12.67 -13.65
CA THR A 522 25.83 12.70 -12.53
C THR A 522 24.90 11.50 -12.65
N THR A 523 24.65 10.86 -11.54
CA THR A 523 23.75 9.71 -11.47
C THR A 523 22.30 10.15 -11.72
N ILE A 524 21.60 9.46 -12.58
CA ILE A 524 20.18 9.71 -12.80
C ILE A 524 19.39 8.89 -11.78
N ILE A 525 18.64 9.59 -10.92
CA ILE A 525 17.70 8.97 -10.00
C ILE A 525 16.32 8.99 -10.65
N ARG A 526 15.70 7.83 -10.68
CA ARG A 526 14.29 7.73 -11.06
C ARG A 526 13.45 7.80 -9.80
N ASP A 527 12.66 8.86 -9.70
CA ASP A 527 11.63 9.00 -8.69
C ASP A 527 10.25 8.84 -9.33
N GLU A 528 9.32 8.34 -8.54
CA GLU A 528 7.94 8.13 -8.95
C GLU A 528 7.06 9.17 -8.30
N TYR A 529 6.35 9.89 -9.14
CA TYR A 529 5.40 10.92 -8.76
C TYR A 529 4.02 10.59 -9.31
N ALA A 530 3.01 11.20 -8.74
CA ALA A 530 1.65 11.13 -9.24
C ALA A 530 1.06 12.53 -9.33
N ASP A 531 0.45 12.85 -10.47
CA ASP A 531 -0.45 13.97 -10.56
C ASP A 531 -1.83 13.48 -10.17
N LEU A 532 -2.46 14.16 -9.22
CA LEU A 532 -3.72 13.77 -8.62
C LEU A 532 -4.77 14.88 -8.78
N GLU A 533 -6.01 14.47 -9.04
CA GLU A 533 -7.18 15.31 -8.80
C GLU A 533 -8.09 14.61 -7.80
N PHE A 534 -8.37 15.25 -6.66
CA PHE A 534 -9.18 14.64 -5.62
C PHE A 534 -10.16 15.63 -4.98
N ASP A 535 -11.21 15.07 -4.37
CA ASP A 535 -12.08 15.79 -3.44
C ASP A 535 -11.82 15.30 -2.04
N LEU A 536 -11.98 16.19 -1.08
CA LEU A 536 -11.84 15.89 0.32
C LEU A 536 -13.08 16.36 1.09
N VAL A 537 -13.67 15.47 1.85
CA VAL A 537 -14.71 15.79 2.83
C VAL A 537 -14.08 15.75 4.21
N ILE A 538 -14.18 16.82 4.98
CA ILE A 538 -13.67 16.90 6.34
C ILE A 538 -14.87 17.07 7.28
N LYS A 539 -14.97 16.21 8.28
CA LYS A 539 -15.92 16.34 9.37
C LYS A 539 -15.33 17.24 10.44
N VAL A 540 -16.09 18.23 10.85
CA VAL A 540 -15.65 19.28 11.77
C VAL A 540 -16.56 19.35 12.99
N SER A 541 -15.96 19.38 14.16
CA SER A 541 -16.62 19.71 15.43
C SER A 541 -16.34 21.18 15.76
N THR A 542 -17.38 21.98 15.87
CA THR A 542 -17.30 23.41 16.20
C THR A 542 -18.57 23.87 16.88
N GLY A 543 -18.49 24.89 17.73
CA GLY A 543 -19.64 25.53 18.35
C GLY A 543 -20.33 26.57 17.42
N GLY A 544 -19.60 27.14 16.45
CA GLY A 544 -20.08 28.14 15.51
C GLY A 544 -20.58 27.56 14.18
N ARG A 545 -20.86 28.44 13.21
CA ARG A 545 -21.24 28.04 11.85
C ARG A 545 -20.05 28.20 10.92
N LEU A 546 -19.60 27.13 10.29
CA LEU A 546 -18.51 27.15 9.31
C LEU A 546 -18.78 28.09 8.13
N SER A 547 -20.06 28.33 7.78
CA SER A 547 -20.44 29.26 6.72
C SER A 547 -19.94 30.69 6.96
N ASP A 548 -19.77 31.09 8.21
CA ASP A 548 -19.36 32.43 8.60
C ASP A 548 -17.86 32.65 8.40
N TYR A 549 -17.08 31.57 8.31
CA TYR A 549 -15.62 31.57 8.20
C TYR A 549 -15.09 31.12 6.81
N ILE A 550 -15.90 31.19 5.76
CA ILE A 550 -15.52 30.70 4.41
C ILE A 550 -14.25 31.38 3.89
N ASN A 551 -14.05 32.68 4.16
CA ASN A 551 -12.87 33.40 3.69
C ASN A 551 -11.61 32.97 4.42
N GLN A 552 -11.68 32.74 5.74
CA GLN A 552 -10.58 32.23 6.55
C GLN A 552 -10.25 30.78 6.13
N LEU A 553 -11.25 29.94 5.90
CA LEU A 553 -11.07 28.58 5.37
C LEU A 553 -10.38 28.59 4.00
N LYS A 554 -10.71 29.53 3.12
CA LYS A 554 -10.02 29.67 1.84
C LYS A 554 -8.57 30.12 1.99
N ALA A 555 -8.31 31.04 2.91
CA ALA A 555 -6.96 31.57 3.17
C ALA A 555 -6.04 30.55 3.84
N ALA A 556 -6.59 29.70 4.71
CA ALA A 556 -5.86 28.68 5.45
C ALA A 556 -5.47 27.46 4.61
N LEU A 557 -5.96 27.31 3.36
CA LEU A 557 -5.70 26.12 2.56
C LEU A 557 -4.20 25.96 2.30
N PRO A 558 -3.57 24.82 2.70
CA PRO A 558 -2.16 24.58 2.41
C PRO A 558 -1.90 24.50 0.89
N ASN A 559 -0.78 25.02 0.44
CA ASN A 559 -0.39 25.05 -0.97
C ASN A 559 0.45 23.84 -1.42
N ASN A 560 0.65 22.86 -0.56
CA ASN A 560 1.40 21.64 -0.87
C ASN A 560 0.71 20.40 -0.30
N PHE A 561 0.88 19.29 -1.01
CA PHE A 561 0.37 17.97 -0.63
C PHE A 561 1.35 16.88 -1.07
N ALA A 562 1.71 15.96 -0.19
CA ALA A 562 2.63 14.85 -0.50
C ALA A 562 3.98 15.29 -1.10
N GLY A 563 4.46 16.49 -0.77
CA GLY A 563 5.66 17.07 -1.37
C GLY A 563 5.47 17.72 -2.75
N GLY A 564 4.29 17.57 -3.36
CA GLY A 564 3.90 18.23 -4.60
C GLY A 564 3.20 19.56 -4.36
N ALA A 565 3.01 20.34 -5.43
CA ALA A 565 2.30 21.60 -5.41
C ALA A 565 0.79 21.39 -5.55
N LEU A 566 0.01 21.95 -4.64
CA LEU A 566 -1.45 21.87 -4.64
C LEU A 566 -2.06 23.14 -5.23
N PHE A 567 -2.97 22.94 -6.16
CA PHE A 567 -3.72 23.99 -6.85
C PHE A 567 -5.23 23.78 -6.69
N GLN A 568 -5.91 24.88 -6.58
CA GLN A 568 -7.36 24.93 -6.63
C GLN A 568 -7.84 24.73 -8.08
N PRO A 569 -9.09 24.29 -8.31
CA PRO A 569 -9.65 24.24 -9.66
C PRO A 569 -9.74 25.63 -10.30
N ASP A 570 -9.68 25.67 -11.64
CA ASP A 570 -9.72 26.91 -12.40
C ASP A 570 -10.97 27.73 -12.08
N ILE A 571 -10.77 28.99 -11.77
CA ILE A 571 -11.81 29.95 -11.39
C ILE A 571 -12.81 30.21 -12.55
N GLU A 572 -12.40 29.99 -13.81
CA GLU A 572 -13.21 30.19 -15.01
C GLU A 572 -14.53 29.40 -15.03
N ARG A 573 -14.65 28.34 -14.21
CA ARG A 573 -15.87 27.54 -14.16
C ARG A 573 -16.96 28.08 -13.23
N GLY A 574 -16.73 29.16 -12.51
CA GLY A 574 -17.73 29.78 -11.61
C GLY A 574 -18.18 28.91 -10.43
N VAL A 575 -17.58 27.74 -10.25
CA VAL A 575 -17.96 26.81 -9.19
C VAL A 575 -17.06 27.03 -7.98
N SER A 576 -17.67 27.24 -6.81
CA SER A 576 -16.91 27.32 -5.56
C SER A 576 -16.26 25.96 -5.24
N TRP A 577 -14.93 25.94 -5.15
CA TRP A 577 -14.14 24.77 -4.81
C TRP A 577 -14.22 24.38 -3.31
N LEU A 578 -14.64 25.32 -2.46
CA LEU A 578 -14.87 25.12 -1.04
C LEU A 578 -16.35 25.33 -0.73
N LYS A 579 -16.96 24.35 -0.09
CA LYS A 579 -18.35 24.39 0.40
C LYS A 579 -18.39 23.92 1.85
N THR A 580 -19.29 24.51 2.62
CA THR A 580 -19.54 24.11 4.02
C THR A 580 -20.97 23.61 4.14
N PHE A 581 -21.20 22.57 4.94
CA PHE A 581 -22.53 21.98 5.14
C PHE A 581 -22.80 21.87 6.63
N GLY A 582 -23.98 22.30 7.04
CA GLY A 582 -24.47 22.20 8.41
C GLY A 582 -25.21 20.91 8.69
N SER A 583 -25.40 20.05 7.69
CA SER A 583 -26.09 18.79 7.85
C SER A 583 -25.54 17.69 6.95
N THR A 584 -25.69 16.44 7.40
CA THR A 584 -25.30 15.25 6.62
C THR A 584 -26.14 15.11 5.34
N SER A 585 -27.39 15.56 5.31
CA SER A 585 -28.26 15.47 4.14
C SER A 585 -27.78 16.36 3.00
N GLU A 586 -27.37 17.59 3.29
CA GLU A 586 -26.80 18.51 2.30
C GLU A 586 -25.49 17.97 1.70
N LEU A 587 -24.60 17.44 2.56
CA LEU A 587 -23.39 16.77 2.10
C LEU A 587 -23.70 15.59 1.18
N LEU A 588 -24.64 14.72 1.56
CA LEU A 588 -24.98 13.54 0.77
C LEU A 588 -25.53 13.89 -0.62
N HIS A 589 -26.25 14.99 -0.75
CA HIS A 589 -26.72 15.46 -2.05
C HIS A 589 -25.54 15.72 -3.01
N ILE A 590 -24.47 16.39 -2.55
CA ILE A 590 -23.26 16.63 -3.35
C ILE A 590 -22.49 15.33 -3.62
N VAL A 591 -22.31 14.49 -2.59
CA VAL A 591 -21.56 13.24 -2.70
C VAL A 591 -22.19 12.27 -3.71
N LYS A 592 -23.53 12.25 -3.78
CA LYS A 592 -24.27 11.46 -4.77
C LYS A 592 -24.08 11.98 -6.20
N GLY A 593 -23.92 13.29 -6.38
CA GLY A 593 -23.69 13.91 -7.68
C GLY A 593 -22.28 13.78 -8.25
N LEU A 594 -21.37 13.07 -7.57
CA LEU A 594 -20.00 12.91 -8.04
C LEU A 594 -19.90 12.01 -9.28
N SER A 595 -18.94 12.33 -10.15
CA SER A 595 -18.73 11.61 -11.40
C SER A 595 -18.38 10.13 -11.18
N GLY A 596 -18.98 9.24 -11.97
CA GLY A 596 -18.72 7.81 -11.93
C GLY A 596 -17.34 7.40 -12.38
N SER A 597 -16.57 8.29 -13.00
CA SER A 597 -15.17 8.00 -13.35
C SER A 597 -14.23 8.00 -12.15
N GLY A 598 -14.61 8.68 -11.04
CA GLY A 598 -13.84 8.70 -9.80
C GLY A 598 -14.09 7.51 -8.88
N THR A 599 -13.35 7.45 -7.78
CA THR A 599 -13.49 6.40 -6.76
C THR A 599 -13.28 6.95 -5.35
N TRP A 600 -14.09 6.49 -4.41
CA TRP A 600 -13.86 6.68 -2.99
C TRP A 600 -12.82 5.68 -2.49
N LEU A 601 -11.86 6.16 -1.72
CA LEU A 601 -10.96 5.32 -0.92
C LEU A 601 -11.56 5.17 0.48
N VAL A 602 -12.06 3.99 0.80
CA VAL A 602 -12.74 3.76 2.08
C VAL A 602 -12.02 2.71 2.91
N PRO A 603 -12.11 2.80 4.24
CA PRO A 603 -11.57 1.78 5.13
C PRO A 603 -12.16 0.39 4.84
N HIS A 604 -11.32 -0.63 4.86
CA HIS A 604 -11.75 -2.03 4.79
C HIS A 604 -11.80 -2.64 6.19
N SER A 605 -12.75 -3.58 6.43
CA SER A 605 -12.90 -4.22 7.74
C SER A 605 -11.75 -5.13 8.09
N ASP A 606 -11.32 -5.91 7.09
CA ASP A 606 -10.32 -6.93 7.29
C ASP A 606 -8.95 -6.33 6.99
N GLN A 607 -8.12 -6.21 8.01
CA GLN A 607 -6.75 -5.74 7.87
C GLN A 607 -5.81 -6.94 7.80
N PRO A 608 -4.79 -6.92 6.96
CA PRO A 608 -3.88 -8.04 6.79
C PRO A 608 -2.93 -8.14 7.98
N GLU A 609 -2.77 -9.30 8.54
CA GLU A 609 -1.79 -9.56 9.60
C GLU A 609 -0.40 -9.90 9.04
N SER A 610 -0.35 -10.49 7.84
CA SER A 610 0.89 -10.90 7.16
C SER A 610 0.84 -10.61 5.67
N LEU A 611 2.00 -10.70 4.99
CA LEU A 611 2.07 -10.59 3.53
C LEU A 611 1.23 -11.67 2.83
N GLU A 612 1.16 -12.87 3.39
CA GLU A 612 0.34 -13.96 2.84
C GLU A 612 -1.15 -13.63 2.90
N THR A 613 -1.64 -13.11 4.04
CA THR A 613 -3.03 -12.68 4.17
C THR A 613 -3.34 -11.48 3.28
N LEU A 614 -2.40 -10.55 3.12
CA LEU A 614 -2.51 -9.45 2.17
C LEU A 614 -2.66 -9.95 0.74
N GLU A 615 -1.83 -10.89 0.31
CA GLU A 615 -1.88 -11.48 -1.03
C GLU A 615 -3.22 -12.18 -1.30
N LYS A 616 -3.71 -12.97 -0.35
CA LYS A 616 -5.02 -13.63 -0.45
C LYS A 616 -6.16 -12.63 -0.59
N LEU A 617 -6.16 -11.55 0.19
CA LEU A 617 -7.21 -10.53 0.13
C LEU A 617 -7.20 -9.80 -1.22
N LEU A 618 -6.03 -9.39 -1.71
CA LEU A 618 -5.88 -8.69 -2.99
C LEU A 618 -6.22 -9.59 -4.20
N SER A 619 -5.97 -10.90 -4.10
CA SER A 619 -6.32 -11.86 -5.15
C SER A 619 -7.83 -12.11 -5.23
N ASN A 620 -8.54 -12.03 -4.11
CA ASN A 620 -9.97 -12.29 -4.03
C ASN A 620 -10.86 -11.11 -4.44
N ASP A 621 -10.41 -9.88 -4.23
CA ASP A 621 -11.19 -8.66 -4.56
C ASP A 621 -10.29 -7.61 -5.21
N ASP A 622 -10.45 -7.39 -6.51
CA ASP A 622 -9.73 -6.40 -7.30
C ASP A 622 -10.07 -4.94 -6.96
N THR A 623 -11.07 -4.71 -6.10
CA THR A 623 -11.40 -3.39 -5.57
C THR A 623 -10.54 -3.01 -4.35
N LEU A 624 -9.82 -3.96 -3.77
CA LEU A 624 -8.93 -3.72 -2.65
C LEU A 624 -7.60 -3.12 -3.12
N LEU A 625 -7.04 -2.27 -2.29
CA LEU A 625 -5.79 -1.56 -2.53
C LEU A 625 -4.96 -1.55 -1.24
N PRO A 626 -3.70 -1.99 -1.26
CA PRO A 626 -2.82 -1.80 -0.12
C PRO A 626 -2.50 -0.31 0.02
N VAL A 627 -2.50 0.19 1.24
CA VAL A 627 -2.21 1.60 1.56
C VAL A 627 -1.31 1.69 2.78
N SER A 628 -0.40 2.67 2.80
CA SER A 628 0.31 3.00 4.03
C SER A 628 -0.59 3.85 4.90
N ASN A 629 -1.00 3.33 6.04
CA ASN A 629 -2.00 3.95 6.90
C ASN A 629 -1.49 4.31 8.31
N GLY A 630 -0.18 4.25 8.54
CA GLY A 630 0.38 4.66 9.84
C GLY A 630 1.68 3.97 10.19
N PHE A 631 1.90 3.82 11.49
CA PHE A 631 3.15 3.33 12.06
C PHE A 631 2.90 2.37 13.23
N HIS A 632 3.72 1.33 13.30
CA HIS A 632 3.89 0.46 14.47
C HIS A 632 5.20 0.79 15.18
N PHE A 633 5.15 0.96 16.50
CA PHE A 633 6.35 1.28 17.26
C PHE A 633 7.22 0.04 17.44
N LEU A 634 8.53 0.26 17.40
CA LEU A 634 9.54 -0.75 17.74
C LEU A 634 9.88 -0.73 19.22
N GLU A 635 9.47 0.31 19.93
CA GLU A 635 9.72 0.55 21.34
C GLU A 635 8.65 1.47 21.94
N LEU A 636 8.53 1.48 23.24
CA LEU A 636 7.71 2.48 23.93
C LEU A 636 8.31 3.90 23.74
N PRO A 637 7.46 4.92 23.55
CA PRO A 637 7.91 6.30 23.47
C PRO A 637 8.75 6.70 24.68
N LYS A 638 9.87 7.37 24.44
CA LYS A 638 10.80 7.84 25.47
C LYS A 638 11.46 9.15 25.08
N LEU A 639 12.05 9.82 26.07
CA LEU A 639 12.82 11.03 25.85
C LEU A 639 14.08 10.72 25.05
N ARG A 640 14.39 11.56 24.06
CA ARG A 640 15.60 11.45 23.24
C ARG A 640 16.12 12.80 22.82
N ASP A 641 17.44 12.92 22.79
CA ASP A 641 18.11 14.11 22.28
C ASP A 641 17.90 14.23 20.76
N ASN A 642 17.84 15.45 20.26
CA ASN A 642 17.55 15.80 18.87
C ASN A 642 16.13 15.36 18.38
N SER A 643 15.21 15.08 19.28
CA SER A 643 13.80 14.87 18.93
C SER A 643 13.08 16.18 18.66
N LEU A 644 12.12 16.18 17.72
CA LEU A 644 11.24 17.33 17.46
C LEU A 644 10.25 17.61 18.60
N THR A 645 9.99 16.63 19.44
CA THR A 645 9.08 16.72 20.60
C THR A 645 9.70 16.02 21.81
N ALA A 646 9.18 16.26 23.00
CA ALA A 646 9.69 15.63 24.22
C ALA A 646 9.71 14.10 24.15
N GLN A 647 8.67 13.50 23.58
CA GLN A 647 8.59 12.05 23.44
C GLN A 647 8.93 11.64 22.00
N HIS A 648 9.65 10.54 21.86
CA HIS A 648 10.06 9.97 20.57
C HIS A 648 9.97 8.44 20.57
N ALA A 649 9.63 7.87 19.41
CA ALA A 649 9.72 6.43 19.15
C ALA A 649 10.28 6.14 17.75
N PHE A 650 11.06 5.09 17.63
CA PHE A 650 11.32 4.47 16.33
C PHE A 650 10.13 3.59 15.95
N ALA A 651 9.71 3.69 14.70
CA ALA A 651 8.53 2.99 14.22
C ALA A 651 8.68 2.54 12.76
N GLU A 652 8.00 1.47 12.43
CA GLU A 652 7.91 0.93 11.08
C GLU A 652 6.58 1.31 10.42
N ASN A 653 6.59 1.55 9.11
CA ASN A 653 5.39 1.85 8.36
C ASN A 653 4.43 0.66 8.34
N ASN A 654 3.17 0.91 8.61
CA ASN A 654 2.09 -0.07 8.48
C ASN A 654 1.52 -0.09 7.06
N ILE A 655 1.23 -1.30 6.56
CA ILE A 655 0.50 -1.53 5.32
C ILE A 655 -0.87 -2.08 5.68
N GLY A 656 -1.89 -1.25 5.50
CA GLY A 656 -3.29 -1.64 5.63
C GLY A 656 -3.95 -1.82 4.26
N ILE A 657 -5.26 -1.99 4.27
CA ILE A 657 -6.09 -2.11 3.07
C ILE A 657 -7.16 -1.03 3.03
N ALA A 658 -7.27 -0.39 1.89
CA ALA A 658 -8.40 0.44 1.50
C ALA A 658 -9.24 -0.27 0.44
N LYS A 659 -10.52 0.08 0.36
CA LYS A 659 -11.42 -0.40 -0.68
C LYS A 659 -11.80 0.74 -1.61
N ARG A 660 -11.76 0.48 -2.91
CA ARG A 660 -12.25 1.41 -3.93
C ARG A 660 -13.76 1.22 -4.10
N ILE A 661 -14.54 2.27 -3.88
CA ILE A 661 -15.98 2.28 -4.05
C ILE A 661 -16.37 3.34 -5.07
N SER A 662 -17.16 2.96 -6.05
CA SER A 662 -17.68 3.92 -7.04
C SER A 662 -18.85 4.74 -6.46
N PRO A 663 -19.09 5.98 -6.93
CA PRO A 663 -20.19 6.82 -6.48
C PRO A 663 -21.56 6.15 -6.55
N ILE A 664 -21.79 5.30 -7.54
CA ILE A 664 -23.06 4.57 -7.66
C ILE A 664 -23.31 3.61 -6.47
N GLU A 665 -22.26 3.07 -5.86
CA GLU A 665 -22.41 2.21 -4.68
C GLU A 665 -22.87 3.00 -3.46
N ILE A 666 -22.46 4.27 -3.35
CA ILE A 666 -22.93 5.20 -2.32
C ILE A 666 -24.41 5.54 -2.54
N ARG A 667 -24.80 5.83 -3.79
CA ARG A 667 -26.21 6.10 -4.15
C ARG A 667 -27.14 4.94 -3.85
N LEU A 668 -26.70 3.71 -4.12
CA LEU A 668 -27.48 2.50 -3.88
C LEU A 668 -27.44 2.05 -2.41
N GLY A 669 -26.52 2.59 -1.61
CA GLY A 669 -26.36 2.28 -0.19
C GLY A 669 -27.43 2.95 0.69
N ALA A 670 -27.50 2.51 1.95
CA ALA A 670 -28.25 3.25 2.97
C ALA A 670 -27.55 4.61 3.22
N ARG A 671 -28.31 5.65 3.59
CA ARG A 671 -27.76 7.00 3.83
C ARG A 671 -26.60 7.02 4.81
N ASN A 672 -26.77 6.33 5.94
CA ASN A 672 -25.74 6.24 6.96
C ASN A 672 -24.49 5.48 6.49
N ALA A 673 -24.59 4.69 5.41
CA ALA A 673 -23.47 3.89 4.94
C ALA A 673 -22.26 4.73 4.48
N PHE A 674 -22.49 5.94 3.97
CA PHE A 674 -21.40 6.85 3.62
C PHE A 674 -20.67 7.31 4.89
N ILE A 675 -21.41 7.85 5.84
CA ILE A 675 -20.86 8.38 7.09
C ILE A 675 -20.19 7.29 7.94
N GLU A 676 -20.79 6.10 7.96
CA GLU A 676 -20.26 4.97 8.74
C GLU A 676 -19.01 4.33 8.13
N ARG A 677 -18.86 4.38 6.79
CA ARG A 677 -17.86 3.55 6.09
C ARG A 677 -16.75 4.32 5.40
N CYS A 678 -16.99 5.58 5.02
CA CYS A 678 -16.07 6.29 4.13
C CYS A 678 -15.06 7.17 4.86
N PHE A 679 -15.24 7.43 6.14
CA PHE A 679 -14.38 8.32 6.90
C PHE A 679 -13.19 7.60 7.52
N TRP A 680 -12.07 8.31 7.48
CA TRP A 680 -10.80 7.96 8.10
C TRP A 680 -10.53 8.89 9.27
N ALA A 681 -9.98 8.35 10.34
CA ALA A 681 -9.55 9.11 11.50
C ALA A 681 -8.22 8.60 12.04
N LEU A 682 -7.48 9.47 12.73
CA LEU A 682 -6.29 9.10 13.45
C LEU A 682 -6.68 8.38 14.75
N GLU A 683 -6.06 7.25 14.99
CA GLU A 683 -6.08 6.57 16.29
C GLU A 683 -4.65 6.35 16.78
N SER A 684 -4.39 6.80 17.98
CA SER A 684 -3.10 6.65 18.65
C SER A 684 -3.26 5.71 19.85
N THR A 685 -2.44 4.68 19.91
CA THR A 685 -2.34 3.73 21.02
C THR A 685 -0.96 3.80 21.68
N GLU A 686 -0.65 2.90 22.60
CA GLU A 686 0.69 2.79 23.19
C GLU A 686 1.76 2.29 22.22
N SER A 687 1.34 1.53 21.21
CA SER A 687 2.25 0.85 20.27
C SER A 687 2.04 1.26 18.82
N THR A 688 1.01 2.03 18.51
CA THR A 688 0.66 2.34 17.11
C THR A 688 0.07 3.73 16.95
N ILE A 689 0.29 4.30 15.76
CA ILE A 689 -0.46 5.45 15.24
C ILE A 689 -0.99 5.05 13.88
N LEU A 690 -2.31 4.88 13.77
CA LEU A 690 -2.96 4.37 12.57
C LEU A 690 -4.10 5.28 12.11
N ILE A 691 -4.25 5.38 10.80
CA ILE A 691 -5.41 5.99 10.17
C ILE A 691 -6.40 4.87 9.85
N LYS A 692 -7.53 4.88 10.50
CA LYS A 692 -8.58 3.85 10.37
C LYS A 692 -9.98 4.43 10.55
N ASN A 693 -11.01 3.59 10.45
CA ASN A 693 -12.38 4.02 10.76
C ASN A 693 -12.61 3.97 12.28
N LYS A 694 -13.12 5.06 12.87
CA LYS A 694 -13.44 5.13 14.32
C LYS A 694 -14.64 4.26 14.74
N ARG A 695 -15.50 3.90 13.78
CA ARG A 695 -16.81 3.30 14.07
C ARG A 695 -16.83 1.76 14.01
N LYS A 696 -15.66 1.16 14.14
CA LYS A 696 -15.54 -0.30 14.19
C LYS A 696 -14.83 -0.76 15.45
#